data_34c3f6a896cfdb252fa3dc371a94a09d
#
_entry.id   34c3f6a896cfdb252fa3dc371a94a09d
#
_cell.length_a   1.000
_cell.length_b   1.000
_cell.length_c   1.000
_cell.angle_alpha   90.00
_cell.angle_beta   90.00
_cell.angle_gamma   90.00
#
_symmetry.space_group_name_H-M   'P 1'
#
loop_
_entity.id
_entity.type
_entity.pdbx_description
1 polymer ?
#
loop_
_entity_poly.entity_id
_entity_poly.type
_entity_poly.pdbx_seq_one_letter_code
_entity_poly.pdbx_strand_id
1 'polypeptide(L)'
;MSRLGERVEAATVTLSEVVVVRRKAVIVAFLVATAVFAGGMTMVTTDSDATDSFTQDIPAQNALDAVEDEFEASFTAEDESTQIVHTGTNVLARGELLANLRVLDRVDRREDLRMAGASGPATQIARQLDPNAETLADQRRAIRGATDAELRAAVRAASRQPGFEQLVADDFNPAEASASASVTVITHDVPQGFSDGDVQELQTTIATIAADEPGDIRAFGGGIINAETGQIIGDSLTLVMPIVAVLLLGFLVVAYRDPIDLALGLSALLMTVIWTFGFLGFTGIPFTQQQISTPVLLLAVGVDFGIHIINRYREETVTGLGAVPAMRIATRQLTIAFVIVTMTAVFGFGANAASDLQPIRNLGIISAVGIVFTFLIFGLFLPAAKLQADQLRERYGVPEFNSTPIASEESSLGRFLSLFATAGDRAPVLIVVVLLCFGGGMAAYGTGVDTSFEQSDFLPPEEDPAYVQYVPEALAPGEYTSSSTLNILEEKFDTNQDESVTIYVEGPMERDDALEALVRPDDDPPETLALGDDNRVQTESIVTVIRDEAERNPEFAALVARNDRDGNGVPDRNLERVYDALLASPSGDRAERYLTEDRRSTQVVYSVESDAAQDVVAAESRDHAAQFRYAATATGSIIVFDAITEIILESSLQGLFLALFFTGAFLMIAYGVLESKPLLGVVNVFPILISVASLVGTMRLLGLALNALTATLLSIGVGLGIAYSVHITARFVDEYGRREDALAAIRTTLTGTGGALAGSMLTTSLGTGALALAITPVLGNFGLLMGLSVAYSFVISVVALPPALILWERVSEREARAVTALGRRARRVTGRESSGGE
;
A
#
# COMPACT_ATOMS: atom_id res chain seq x y z
N MET A 1 -17.24 32.93 -26.81
CA MET A 1 -16.09 32.31 -26.10
C MET A 1 -15.54 33.28 -25.07
N SER A 2 -15.20 32.80 -23.88
CA SER A 2 -14.55 33.62 -22.86
C SER A 2 -13.14 34.02 -23.31
N ARG A 3 -12.60 35.19 -22.88
CA ARG A 3 -11.21 35.59 -23.16
C ARG A 3 -10.20 34.48 -22.74
N LEU A 4 -10.56 33.65 -21.80
CA LEU A 4 -9.73 32.53 -21.36
C LEU A 4 -9.80 31.38 -22.37
N GLY A 5 -10.95 31.07 -22.95
CA GLY A 5 -11.10 30.06 -24.01
C GLY A 5 -10.27 30.42 -25.25
N GLU A 6 -10.26 31.70 -25.68
CA GLU A 6 -9.40 32.17 -26.79
C GLU A 6 -7.91 31.96 -26.48
N ARG A 7 -7.49 32.19 -25.24
CA ARG A 7 -6.08 31.97 -24.83
C ARG A 7 -5.71 30.48 -24.82
N VAL A 8 -6.62 29.59 -24.35
CA VAL A 8 -6.40 28.15 -24.37
C VAL A 8 -6.31 27.66 -25.82
N GLU A 9 -7.19 28.13 -26.70
CA GLU A 9 -7.14 27.80 -28.12
C GLU A 9 -5.83 28.29 -28.77
N ALA A 10 -5.41 29.51 -28.48
CA ALA A 10 -4.12 30.03 -28.97
C ALA A 10 -2.92 29.22 -28.45
N ALA A 11 -2.95 28.78 -27.21
CA ALA A 11 -1.92 27.90 -26.63
C ALA A 11 -1.86 26.53 -27.33
N THR A 12 -3.00 25.91 -27.63
CA THR A 12 -3.02 24.62 -28.34
C THR A 12 -2.53 24.76 -29.78
N VAL A 13 -2.87 25.88 -30.47
CA VAL A 13 -2.33 26.18 -31.79
C VAL A 13 -0.81 26.33 -31.72
N THR A 14 -0.29 27.09 -30.75
CA THR A 14 1.16 27.28 -30.59
C THR A 14 1.86 25.96 -30.33
N LEU A 15 1.30 25.10 -29.46
CA LEU A 15 1.85 23.79 -29.14
C LEU A 15 1.89 22.88 -30.38
N SER A 16 0.80 22.83 -31.15
CA SER A 16 0.73 22.06 -32.39
C SER A 16 1.77 22.54 -33.43
N GLU A 17 1.99 23.84 -33.53
CA GLU A 17 3.02 24.42 -34.40
C GLU A 17 4.43 24.02 -33.93
N VAL A 18 4.73 24.07 -32.64
CA VAL A 18 6.02 23.59 -32.09
C VAL A 18 6.27 22.15 -32.45
N VAL A 19 5.29 21.26 -32.21
CA VAL A 19 5.37 19.82 -32.51
C VAL A 19 5.62 19.55 -33.99
N VAL A 20 4.90 20.27 -34.88
CA VAL A 20 4.95 20.01 -36.31
C VAL A 20 6.14 20.71 -36.96
N VAL A 21 6.37 21.99 -36.68
CA VAL A 21 7.42 22.81 -37.34
C VAL A 21 8.80 22.56 -36.74
N ARG A 22 8.89 22.50 -35.40
CA ARG A 22 10.16 22.29 -34.68
C ARG A 22 10.40 20.83 -34.23
N ARG A 23 9.77 19.85 -34.88
CA ARG A 23 9.80 18.42 -34.49
C ARG A 23 11.19 17.88 -34.18
N LYS A 24 12.23 18.25 -34.95
CA LYS A 24 13.61 17.81 -34.68
C LYS A 24 14.14 18.33 -33.35
N ALA A 25 13.84 19.59 -33.04
CA ALA A 25 14.23 20.20 -31.78
C ALA A 25 13.47 19.54 -30.60
N VAL A 26 12.18 19.24 -30.77
CA VAL A 26 11.38 18.49 -29.78
C VAL A 26 11.99 17.11 -29.52
N ILE A 27 12.26 16.32 -30.58
CA ILE A 27 12.87 15.01 -30.47
C ILE A 27 14.22 15.08 -29.72
N VAL A 28 15.10 16.00 -30.11
CA VAL A 28 16.40 16.15 -29.46
C VAL A 28 16.25 16.56 -28.00
N ALA A 29 15.35 17.50 -27.68
CA ALA A 29 15.11 17.93 -26.31
C ALA A 29 14.63 16.77 -25.42
N PHE A 30 13.72 15.93 -25.92
CA PHE A 30 13.24 14.74 -25.20
C PHE A 30 14.31 13.68 -25.03
N LEU A 31 15.14 13.44 -26.04
CA LEU A 31 16.27 12.50 -25.92
C LEU A 31 17.32 13.00 -24.91
N VAL A 32 17.61 14.30 -24.88
CA VAL A 32 18.50 14.88 -23.87
C VAL A 32 17.89 14.76 -22.47
N ALA A 33 16.61 15.09 -22.31
CA ALA A 33 15.92 14.90 -21.04
C ALA A 33 15.93 13.43 -20.59
N THR A 34 15.71 12.50 -21.54
CA THR A 34 15.79 11.07 -21.24
C THR A 34 17.18 10.65 -20.76
N ALA A 35 18.23 11.18 -21.34
CA ALA A 35 19.60 10.92 -20.89
C ALA A 35 19.85 11.47 -19.47
N VAL A 36 19.27 12.65 -19.14
CA VAL A 36 19.35 13.22 -17.79
C VAL A 36 18.61 12.31 -16.79
N PHE A 37 17.35 11.94 -17.07
CA PHE A 37 16.57 11.07 -16.19
C PHE A 37 17.17 9.65 -16.08
N ALA A 38 17.80 9.14 -17.15
CA ALA A 38 18.55 7.88 -17.08
C ALA A 38 19.73 7.95 -16.07
N GLY A 39 20.36 9.11 -15.94
CA GLY A 39 21.34 9.35 -14.87
C GLY A 39 20.72 9.29 -13.47
N GLY A 40 19.50 9.80 -13.30
CA GLY A 40 18.77 9.69 -12.03
C GLY A 40 18.41 8.26 -11.65
N MET A 41 18.14 7.37 -12.61
CA MET A 41 17.83 5.95 -12.31
C MET A 41 18.93 5.23 -11.52
N THR A 42 20.18 5.63 -11.69
CA THR A 42 21.31 5.03 -10.93
C THR A 42 21.37 5.46 -9.48
N MET A 43 20.51 6.40 -9.08
CA MET A 43 20.41 6.93 -7.71
C MET A 43 19.15 6.38 -6.99
N VAL A 44 18.38 5.52 -7.63
CA VAL A 44 17.21 4.90 -6.99
C VAL A 44 17.68 3.97 -5.90
N THR A 45 17.18 4.19 -4.69
CA THR A 45 17.33 3.30 -3.55
C THR A 45 16.10 2.43 -3.43
N THR A 46 16.27 1.19 -3.00
CA THR A 46 15.16 0.31 -2.64
C THR A 46 15.05 0.34 -1.12
N ASP A 47 13.85 0.53 -0.63
CA ASP A 47 13.54 0.40 0.79
C ASP A 47 12.78 -0.92 0.97
N SER A 48 13.33 -1.78 1.81
CA SER A 48 12.78 -3.10 2.12
C SER A 48 11.96 -3.10 3.40
N ASP A 49 12.02 -2.02 4.21
CA ASP A 49 11.26 -1.91 5.45
C ASP A 49 9.78 -1.59 5.13
N ALA A 50 9.07 -2.66 4.76
CA ALA A 50 7.70 -2.54 4.29
C ALA A 50 6.76 -2.01 5.39
N THR A 51 7.01 -2.38 6.66
CA THR A 51 6.15 -2.05 7.80
C THR A 51 6.54 -0.72 8.43
N ASP A 52 7.82 -0.46 8.65
CA ASP A 52 8.31 0.76 9.32
C ASP A 52 7.93 2.05 8.59
N SER A 53 7.82 1.97 7.26
CA SER A 53 7.37 3.12 6.47
C SER A 53 5.90 3.50 6.71
N PHE A 54 5.07 2.60 7.29
CA PHE A 54 3.68 2.87 7.67
C PHE A 54 3.53 3.35 9.10
N THR A 55 4.50 3.07 9.97
CA THR A 55 4.43 3.34 11.40
C THR A 55 5.03 4.70 11.80
N GLN A 56 5.77 5.34 10.90
CA GLN A 56 6.41 6.63 11.18
C GLN A 56 5.40 7.70 11.64
N ASP A 57 5.75 8.42 12.71
CA ASP A 57 4.97 9.51 13.31
C ASP A 57 3.66 9.06 14.02
N ILE A 58 3.42 7.75 14.22
CA ILE A 58 2.29 7.25 14.99
C ILE A 58 2.64 7.29 16.50
N PRO A 59 1.85 7.95 17.35
CA PRO A 59 2.16 8.02 18.79
C PRO A 59 2.28 6.67 19.49
N ALA A 60 1.47 5.69 19.09
CA ALA A 60 1.53 4.34 19.63
C ALA A 60 2.83 3.62 19.22
N GLN A 61 3.32 3.82 17.99
CA GLN A 61 4.61 3.27 17.55
C GLN A 61 5.77 3.93 18.28
N ASN A 62 5.76 5.27 18.38
CA ASN A 62 6.81 5.98 19.13
C ASN A 62 6.92 5.51 20.58
N ALA A 63 5.78 5.15 21.19
CA ALA A 63 5.74 4.58 22.53
C ALA A 63 6.23 3.12 22.56
N LEU A 64 5.96 2.34 21.49
CA LEU A 64 6.48 0.99 21.32
C LEU A 64 8.00 1.02 21.18
N ASP A 65 8.52 1.87 20.30
CA ASP A 65 9.95 2.07 20.12
C ASP A 65 10.64 2.48 21.44
N ALA A 66 10.00 3.36 22.22
CA ALA A 66 10.51 3.75 23.54
C ALA A 66 10.49 2.60 24.55
N VAL A 67 9.48 1.73 24.50
CA VAL A 67 9.42 0.52 25.33
C VAL A 67 10.52 -0.46 24.94
N GLU A 68 10.76 -0.64 23.66
CA GLU A 68 11.83 -1.52 23.14
C GLU A 68 13.21 -0.98 23.47
N ASP A 69 13.44 0.32 23.32
CA ASP A 69 14.73 0.98 23.60
C ASP A 69 15.06 1.05 25.12
N GLU A 70 14.05 1.24 25.97
CA GLU A 70 14.24 1.51 27.41
C GLU A 70 14.11 0.25 28.28
N PHE A 71 13.34 -0.76 27.83
CA PHE A 71 13.09 -1.98 28.58
C PHE A 71 13.52 -3.19 27.72
N GLU A 72 14.56 -3.88 28.10
CA GLU A 72 15.02 -5.07 27.37
C GLU A 72 13.88 -6.05 27.13
N ALA A 73 13.30 -6.01 25.92
CA ALA A 73 12.32 -6.98 25.47
C ALA A 73 13.01 -8.33 25.22
N SER A 74 12.54 -9.38 25.84
CA SER A 74 13.20 -10.69 25.80
C SER A 74 13.22 -11.34 24.42
N PHE A 75 12.46 -10.84 23.41
CA PHE A 75 12.25 -11.49 22.10
C PHE A 75 11.89 -10.55 20.95
N THR A 76 12.28 -9.29 20.92
CA THR A 76 12.17 -8.50 19.69
C THR A 76 13.20 -8.95 18.67
N ALA A 77 12.84 -8.93 17.38
CA ALA A 77 13.77 -9.15 16.27
C ALA A 77 14.64 -7.91 16.06
N GLU A 78 15.37 -7.49 17.14
CA GLU A 78 16.30 -6.37 17.05
C GLU A 78 17.41 -6.66 16.06
N ASP A 79 17.92 -5.63 15.42
CA ASP A 79 19.03 -5.67 14.47
C ASP A 79 20.29 -6.32 15.06
N GLU A 80 20.39 -6.38 16.38
CA GLU A 80 21.50 -6.97 17.14
C GLU A 80 21.32 -8.47 17.43
N SER A 81 20.18 -9.10 17.05
CA SER A 81 19.93 -10.51 17.34
C SER A 81 19.45 -11.31 16.12
N THR A 82 19.74 -12.61 16.12
CA THR A 82 19.23 -13.59 15.13
C THR A 82 18.58 -14.74 15.86
N GLN A 83 17.35 -15.04 15.55
CA GLN A 83 16.62 -16.18 16.10
C GLN A 83 16.86 -17.41 15.23
N ILE A 84 17.17 -18.55 15.87
CA ILE A 84 17.23 -19.87 15.23
C ILE A 84 16.02 -20.65 15.67
N VAL A 85 15.05 -20.77 14.79
CA VAL A 85 13.82 -21.53 14.99
C VAL A 85 14.05 -22.97 14.53
N HIS A 86 13.82 -23.93 15.40
CA HIS A 86 14.01 -25.36 15.12
C HIS A 86 12.72 -26.10 15.36
N THR A 87 12.19 -26.78 14.35
CA THR A 87 10.96 -27.56 14.42
C THR A 87 11.21 -29.05 14.19
N GLY A 88 10.39 -29.88 14.82
CA GLY A 88 10.53 -31.34 14.70
C GLY A 88 9.58 -32.13 15.60
N THR A 89 9.65 -33.42 15.54
CA THR A 89 8.83 -34.31 16.44
C THR A 89 9.19 -34.15 17.90
N ASN A 90 10.46 -33.87 18.20
CA ASN A 90 10.95 -33.55 19.53
C ASN A 90 12.32 -32.85 19.42
N VAL A 91 12.32 -31.52 19.45
CA VAL A 91 13.53 -30.72 19.34
C VAL A 91 14.47 -30.82 20.56
N LEU A 92 13.99 -31.37 21.68
CA LEU A 92 14.78 -31.65 22.88
C LEU A 92 15.48 -33.04 22.85
N ALA A 93 15.28 -33.77 21.75
CA ALA A 93 16.02 -35.03 21.57
C ALA A 93 17.52 -34.74 21.33
N ARG A 94 18.39 -35.69 21.80
CA ARG A 94 19.86 -35.52 21.71
C ARG A 94 20.36 -35.13 20.32
N GLY A 95 19.77 -35.70 19.25
CA GLY A 95 20.17 -35.46 17.87
C GLY A 95 19.91 -33.98 17.47
N GLU A 96 18.73 -33.46 17.82
CA GLU A 96 18.27 -32.12 17.53
C GLU A 96 19.01 -31.07 18.35
N LEU A 97 19.23 -31.31 19.66
CA LEU A 97 20.05 -30.42 20.49
C LEU A 97 21.48 -30.30 19.95
N LEU A 98 22.05 -31.42 19.47
CA LEU A 98 23.38 -31.42 18.86
C LEU A 98 23.37 -30.75 17.48
N ALA A 99 22.27 -30.79 16.73
CA ALA A 99 22.10 -30.04 15.46
C ALA A 99 22.12 -28.52 15.73
N ASN A 100 21.31 -28.06 16.68
CA ASN A 100 21.29 -26.65 17.09
C ASN A 100 22.70 -26.18 17.52
N LEU A 101 23.39 -26.91 18.42
CA LEU A 101 24.75 -26.55 18.82
C LEU A 101 25.79 -26.64 17.67
N ARG A 102 25.54 -27.38 16.58
CA ARG A 102 26.40 -27.36 15.39
C ARG A 102 26.21 -26.07 14.58
N VAL A 103 24.97 -25.59 14.46
CA VAL A 103 24.71 -24.27 13.85
C VAL A 103 25.50 -23.21 14.61
N LEU A 104 25.31 -23.14 15.93
CA LEU A 104 26.01 -22.17 16.77
C LEU A 104 27.54 -22.25 16.65
N ASP A 105 28.12 -23.47 16.65
CA ASP A 105 29.57 -23.71 16.50
C ASP A 105 30.08 -23.27 15.11
N ARG A 106 29.24 -23.34 14.04
CA ARG A 106 29.58 -22.84 12.72
C ARG A 106 29.52 -21.32 12.64
N VAL A 107 28.55 -20.72 13.32
CA VAL A 107 28.42 -19.26 13.43
C VAL A 107 29.58 -18.67 14.24
N ASP A 108 29.87 -19.22 15.43
CA ASP A 108 30.94 -18.77 16.34
C ASP A 108 32.35 -18.79 15.70
N ARG A 109 32.60 -19.75 14.81
CA ARG A 109 33.89 -19.85 14.07
C ARG A 109 34.08 -18.78 13.02
N ARG A 110 33.03 -18.06 12.68
CA ARG A 110 33.08 -16.98 11.70
C ARG A 110 33.12 -15.64 12.41
N GLU A 111 34.30 -15.06 12.52
CA GLU A 111 34.54 -13.76 13.18
C GLU A 111 33.74 -12.62 12.52
N ASP A 112 33.39 -12.77 11.23
CA ASP A 112 32.56 -11.82 10.47
C ASP A 112 31.11 -11.81 10.91
N LEU A 113 30.60 -12.88 11.53
CA LEU A 113 29.23 -12.97 12.06
C LEU A 113 29.09 -12.43 13.50
N ARG A 114 30.21 -12.01 14.13
CA ARG A 114 30.22 -11.22 15.36
C ARG A 114 29.36 -11.77 16.51
N MET A 115 29.27 -13.09 16.66
CA MET A 115 28.48 -13.70 17.72
C MET A 115 29.06 -13.34 19.11
N ALA A 116 28.32 -12.56 19.87
CA ALA A 116 28.66 -12.21 21.27
C ALA A 116 28.21 -13.32 22.24
N GLY A 117 27.06 -13.96 21.96
CA GLY A 117 26.51 -15.02 22.76
C GLY A 117 25.38 -15.76 22.08
N ALA A 118 24.91 -16.84 22.74
CA ALA A 118 23.68 -17.52 22.34
C ALA A 118 22.95 -18.06 23.56
N SER A 119 21.63 -17.91 23.57
CA SER A 119 20.71 -18.44 24.57
C SER A 119 19.65 -19.29 23.91
N GLY A 120 19.50 -20.52 24.35
CA GLY A 120 18.53 -21.47 23.81
C GLY A 120 18.45 -22.73 24.65
N PRO A 121 17.44 -23.62 24.39
CA PRO A 121 17.27 -24.84 25.15
C PRO A 121 18.52 -25.73 25.15
N ALA A 122 19.22 -25.85 24.00
CA ALA A 122 20.41 -26.66 23.90
C ALA A 122 21.55 -26.19 24.81
N THR A 123 21.77 -24.88 24.88
CA THR A 123 22.82 -24.26 25.72
C THR A 123 22.48 -24.36 27.21
N GLN A 124 21.20 -24.14 27.56
CA GLN A 124 20.74 -24.21 28.95
C GLN A 124 20.76 -25.65 29.47
N ILE A 125 20.29 -26.64 28.70
CA ILE A 125 20.33 -28.07 29.05
C ILE A 125 21.79 -28.52 29.18
N ALA A 126 22.69 -28.11 28.32
CA ALA A 126 24.12 -28.48 28.40
C ALA A 126 24.76 -27.97 29.70
N ARG A 127 24.43 -26.75 30.14
CA ARG A 127 24.92 -26.21 31.43
C ARG A 127 24.31 -26.93 32.65
N GLN A 128 23.09 -27.50 32.53
CA GLN A 128 22.53 -28.34 33.58
C GLN A 128 23.23 -29.72 33.68
N LEU A 129 23.70 -30.26 32.54
CA LEU A 129 24.49 -31.50 32.51
C LEU A 129 25.92 -31.30 33.02
N ASP A 130 26.56 -30.18 32.67
CA ASP A 130 27.92 -29.83 33.12
C ASP A 130 27.98 -28.32 33.34
N PRO A 131 27.94 -27.85 34.62
CA PRO A 131 28.02 -26.40 34.93
C PRO A 131 29.32 -25.71 34.47
N ASN A 132 30.35 -26.49 34.10
CA ASN A 132 31.60 -25.96 33.56
C ASN A 132 31.64 -25.94 32.03
N ALA A 133 30.53 -26.27 31.36
CA ALA A 133 30.46 -26.23 29.90
C ALA A 133 30.27 -24.79 29.40
N GLU A 134 31.34 -23.99 29.47
CA GLU A 134 31.35 -22.60 29.03
C GLU A 134 31.41 -22.48 27.51
N THR A 135 32.15 -23.34 26.83
CA THR A 135 32.27 -23.30 25.36
C THR A 135 31.25 -24.20 24.65
N LEU A 136 30.91 -23.87 23.42
CA LEU A 136 30.03 -24.69 22.58
C LEU A 136 30.60 -26.14 22.39
N ALA A 137 31.92 -26.27 22.37
CA ALA A 137 32.57 -27.56 22.30
C ALA A 137 32.35 -28.41 23.58
N ASP A 138 32.37 -27.78 24.74
CA ASP A 138 32.07 -28.44 26.03
C ASP A 138 30.59 -28.78 26.14
N GLN A 139 29.71 -27.87 25.77
CA GLN A 139 28.25 -28.10 25.71
C GLN A 139 27.89 -29.31 24.82
N ARG A 140 28.46 -29.37 23.61
CA ARG A 140 28.27 -30.52 22.71
C ARG A 140 28.82 -31.80 23.31
N ARG A 141 29.93 -31.75 24.10
CA ARG A 141 30.47 -32.89 24.78
C ARG A 141 29.55 -33.37 25.92
N ALA A 142 29.02 -32.44 26.70
CA ALA A 142 28.09 -32.73 27.77
C ALA A 142 26.82 -33.44 27.24
N ILE A 143 26.18 -32.90 26.22
CA ILE A 143 24.98 -33.54 25.62
C ILE A 143 25.29 -34.89 24.98
N ARG A 144 26.42 -35.02 24.28
CA ARG A 144 26.81 -36.27 23.64
C ARG A 144 27.14 -37.38 24.66
N GLY A 145 27.71 -37.02 25.81
CA GLY A 145 28.12 -37.93 26.86
C GLY A 145 27.00 -38.36 27.81
N ALA A 146 25.91 -37.61 27.89
CA ALA A 146 24.80 -37.85 28.79
C ALA A 146 24.01 -39.10 28.37
N THR A 147 23.52 -39.86 29.36
CA THR A 147 22.49 -40.90 29.12
C THR A 147 21.11 -40.26 28.87
N ASP A 148 20.15 -40.98 28.30
CA ASP A 148 18.81 -40.46 28.06
C ASP A 148 18.08 -40.11 29.37
N ALA A 149 18.42 -40.79 30.48
CA ALA A 149 17.89 -40.47 31.80
C ALA A 149 18.45 -39.13 32.35
N GLU A 150 19.76 -38.91 32.19
CA GLU A 150 20.42 -37.68 32.57
C GLU A 150 19.92 -36.51 31.71
N LEU A 151 19.76 -36.71 30.42
CA LEU A 151 19.21 -35.66 29.51
C LEU A 151 17.80 -35.25 29.93
N ARG A 152 16.90 -36.22 30.17
CA ARG A 152 15.55 -35.90 30.67
C ARG A 152 15.55 -35.22 32.04
N ALA A 153 16.52 -35.55 32.91
CA ALA A 153 16.66 -34.87 34.20
C ALA A 153 17.15 -33.42 34.01
N ALA A 154 18.08 -33.21 33.07
CA ALA A 154 18.59 -31.85 32.74
C ALA A 154 17.51 -30.98 32.11
N VAL A 155 16.66 -31.50 31.22
CA VAL A 155 15.51 -30.78 30.66
C VAL A 155 14.56 -30.35 31.78
N ARG A 156 14.19 -31.27 32.71
CA ARG A 156 13.35 -30.91 33.88
C ARG A 156 14.02 -29.92 34.84
N ALA A 157 15.32 -29.85 34.89
CA ALA A 157 16.06 -28.87 35.69
C ALA A 157 16.08 -27.52 34.99
N ALA A 158 16.26 -27.51 33.68
CA ALA A 158 16.23 -26.31 32.84
C ALA A 158 14.84 -25.67 32.83
N SER A 159 13.75 -26.43 32.80
CA SER A 159 12.38 -25.91 32.82
C SER A 159 11.99 -25.15 34.12
N ARG A 160 12.80 -25.24 35.15
CA ARG A 160 12.61 -24.46 36.39
C ARG A 160 13.37 -23.14 36.36
N GLN A 161 14.15 -22.91 35.34
CA GLN A 161 14.86 -21.63 35.19
C GLN A 161 13.93 -20.61 34.53
N PRO A 162 13.94 -19.37 34.99
CA PRO A 162 13.20 -18.31 34.31
C PRO A 162 13.57 -18.23 32.82
N GLY A 163 12.57 -18.02 31.97
CA GLY A 163 12.76 -17.87 30.53
C GLY A 163 13.00 -19.14 29.71
N PHE A 164 13.09 -20.34 30.32
CA PHE A 164 13.23 -21.57 29.52
C PHE A 164 11.97 -21.91 28.74
N GLU A 165 10.79 -21.75 29.36
CA GLU A 165 9.49 -22.05 28.76
C GLU A 165 9.22 -21.18 27.54
N GLN A 166 9.70 -19.95 27.53
CA GLN A 166 9.62 -19.02 26.39
C GLN A 166 10.49 -19.44 25.17
N LEU A 167 11.47 -20.34 25.37
CA LEU A 167 12.36 -20.84 24.32
C LEU A 167 11.90 -22.15 23.70
N VAL A 168 10.81 -22.71 24.18
CA VAL A 168 10.22 -23.97 23.69
C VAL A 168 8.73 -23.77 23.39
N ALA A 169 8.21 -24.55 22.46
CA ALA A 169 6.81 -24.46 22.05
C ALA A 169 5.85 -24.80 23.22
N ASP A 170 4.60 -24.32 23.14
CA ASP A 170 3.53 -24.48 24.15
C ASP A 170 3.17 -25.95 24.45
N ASP A 171 3.45 -26.86 23.48
CA ASP A 171 3.30 -28.31 23.69
C ASP A 171 4.41 -28.94 24.55
N PHE A 172 5.27 -28.08 25.14
CA PHE A 172 6.37 -28.56 25.97
C PHE A 172 5.91 -29.41 27.12
N ASN A 173 6.44 -30.63 27.17
CA ASN A 173 6.17 -31.57 28.27
C ASN A 173 7.45 -31.89 29.06
N PRO A 174 7.61 -31.28 30.25
CA PRO A 174 8.82 -31.51 31.07
C PRO A 174 8.94 -32.96 31.57
N ALA A 175 7.83 -33.71 31.69
CA ALA A 175 7.87 -35.10 32.14
C ALA A 175 8.47 -36.03 31.07
N GLU A 176 8.11 -35.81 29.81
CA GLU A 176 8.61 -36.60 28.66
C GLU A 176 9.89 -35.98 28.06
N ALA A 177 10.23 -34.75 28.42
CA ALA A 177 11.31 -33.95 27.84
C ALA A 177 11.13 -33.78 26.31
N SER A 178 9.95 -33.31 25.93
CA SER A 178 9.59 -33.14 24.51
C SER A 178 8.96 -31.77 24.25
N ALA A 179 9.28 -31.22 23.09
CA ALA A 179 8.67 -30.04 22.50
C ALA A 179 8.72 -30.14 20.98
N SER A 180 7.73 -29.61 20.27
CA SER A 180 7.68 -29.63 18.81
C SER A 180 8.51 -28.51 18.14
N ALA A 181 8.81 -27.46 18.87
CA ALA A 181 9.67 -26.38 18.39
C ALA A 181 10.53 -25.76 19.52
N SER A 182 11.59 -25.07 19.14
CA SER A 182 12.42 -24.29 20.04
C SER A 182 13.05 -23.09 19.33
N VAL A 183 13.27 -22.02 20.07
CA VAL A 183 13.97 -20.82 19.62
C VAL A 183 15.32 -20.73 20.34
N THR A 184 16.37 -20.37 19.61
CA THR A 184 17.68 -20.01 20.15
C THR A 184 18.02 -18.62 19.64
N VAL A 185 18.25 -17.70 20.54
CA VAL A 185 18.64 -16.32 20.21
C VAL A 185 20.16 -16.22 20.16
N ILE A 186 20.70 -15.71 19.07
CA ILE A 186 22.11 -15.35 18.89
C ILE A 186 22.19 -13.83 19.01
N THR A 187 23.00 -13.35 19.95
CA THR A 187 23.27 -11.91 20.11
C THR A 187 24.57 -11.57 19.40
N HIS A 188 24.60 -10.43 18.70
CA HIS A 188 25.74 -9.96 17.93
C HIS A 188 26.42 -8.75 18.59
N ASP A 189 27.76 -8.67 18.54
CA ASP A 189 28.51 -7.48 18.95
C ASP A 189 28.63 -6.51 17.77
N VAL A 190 27.60 -5.67 17.62
CA VAL A 190 27.47 -4.73 16.50
C VAL A 190 28.05 -3.36 16.88
N PRO A 191 29.07 -2.84 16.17
CA PRO A 191 29.68 -1.54 16.49
C PRO A 191 28.76 -0.40 16.05
N GLN A 192 28.81 0.74 16.74
CA GLN A 192 28.12 1.96 16.32
C GLN A 192 28.45 2.32 14.86
N GLY A 193 27.43 2.45 14.03
CA GLY A 193 27.55 2.75 12.61
C GLY A 193 27.55 1.51 11.70
N PHE A 194 27.21 0.35 12.22
CA PHE A 194 26.84 -0.81 11.41
C PHE A 194 25.57 -0.47 10.63
N SER A 195 25.50 -0.77 9.37
CA SER A 195 24.33 -0.43 8.54
C SER A 195 23.36 -1.59 8.46
N ASP A 196 22.08 -1.31 8.17
CA ASP A 196 21.04 -2.33 7.95
C ASP A 196 21.49 -3.35 6.88
N GLY A 197 22.23 -2.91 5.87
CA GLY A 197 22.81 -3.79 4.86
C GLY A 197 23.88 -4.76 5.42
N ASP A 198 24.66 -4.34 6.42
CA ASP A 198 25.64 -5.20 7.09
C ASP A 198 24.93 -6.25 7.97
N VAL A 199 23.85 -5.85 8.67
CA VAL A 199 22.98 -6.76 9.46
C VAL A 199 22.33 -7.77 8.54
N GLN A 200 21.79 -7.34 7.40
CA GLN A 200 21.20 -8.20 6.40
C GLN A 200 22.18 -9.25 5.87
N GLU A 201 23.42 -8.88 5.54
CA GLU A 201 24.47 -9.81 5.09
C GLU A 201 24.83 -10.83 6.18
N LEU A 202 24.93 -10.36 7.43
CA LEU A 202 25.21 -11.19 8.59
C LEU A 202 24.11 -12.23 8.80
N GLN A 203 22.87 -11.81 8.92
CA GLN A 203 21.73 -12.68 9.22
C GLN A 203 21.40 -13.64 8.07
N THR A 204 21.48 -13.21 6.81
CA THR A 204 21.30 -14.09 5.64
C THR A 204 22.41 -15.14 5.53
N THR A 205 23.63 -14.81 5.97
CA THR A 205 24.72 -15.79 6.07
C THR A 205 24.41 -16.85 7.13
N ILE A 206 23.85 -16.44 8.29
CA ILE A 206 23.42 -17.37 9.34
C ILE A 206 22.27 -18.25 8.83
N ALA A 207 21.32 -17.70 8.09
CA ALA A 207 20.23 -18.46 7.47
C ALA A 207 20.78 -19.57 6.55
N THR A 208 21.80 -19.26 5.74
CA THR A 208 22.47 -20.27 4.91
C THR A 208 23.13 -21.37 5.74
N ILE A 209 23.77 -21.00 6.87
CA ILE A 209 24.40 -21.96 7.78
C ILE A 209 23.35 -22.87 8.43
N ALA A 210 22.20 -22.30 8.83
CA ALA A 210 21.10 -23.05 9.46
C ALA A 210 20.47 -24.03 8.46
N ALA A 211 20.20 -23.61 7.25
CA ALA A 211 19.63 -24.42 6.18
C ALA A 211 20.52 -25.59 5.73
N ASP A 212 21.83 -25.48 5.89
CA ASP A 212 22.80 -26.53 5.58
C ASP A 212 22.82 -27.71 6.60
N GLU A 213 22.24 -27.50 7.81
CA GLU A 213 22.19 -28.56 8.82
C GLU A 213 20.98 -29.47 8.61
N PRO A 214 21.12 -30.79 8.86
CA PRO A 214 19.98 -31.69 8.82
C PRO A 214 18.93 -31.35 9.89
N GLY A 215 17.70 -31.25 9.52
CA GLY A 215 16.57 -30.87 10.35
C GLY A 215 15.84 -29.68 9.74
N ASP A 216 14.71 -29.30 10.32
CA ASP A 216 13.99 -28.07 9.95
C ASP A 216 14.46 -26.94 10.88
N ILE A 217 15.62 -26.38 10.55
CA ILE A 217 16.28 -25.28 11.30
C ILE A 217 16.30 -24.06 10.40
N ARG A 218 15.67 -22.98 10.86
CA ARG A 218 15.54 -21.72 10.13
C ARG A 218 16.10 -20.59 10.96
N ALA A 219 16.70 -19.60 10.29
CA ALA A 219 17.06 -18.35 10.94
C ALA A 219 15.97 -17.32 10.66
N PHE A 220 15.73 -16.44 11.63
CA PHE A 220 14.76 -15.35 11.56
C PHE A 220 15.35 -14.08 12.18
N GLY A 221 15.00 -12.93 11.60
CA GLY A 221 15.47 -11.61 12.05
C GLY A 221 15.20 -10.54 11.02
N GLY A 222 15.25 -9.27 11.42
CA GLY A 222 14.95 -8.10 10.58
C GLY A 222 15.71 -8.07 9.26
N GLY A 223 17.00 -8.35 9.28
CA GLY A 223 17.83 -8.39 8.08
C GLY A 223 17.45 -9.51 7.10
N ILE A 224 16.91 -10.66 7.56
CA ILE A 224 16.39 -11.74 6.69
C ILE A 224 15.08 -11.29 6.05
N ILE A 225 14.18 -10.70 6.84
CA ILE A 225 12.90 -10.15 6.34
C ILE A 225 13.17 -9.10 5.26
N ASN A 226 14.11 -8.18 5.52
CA ASN A 226 14.48 -7.13 4.57
C ASN A 226 15.11 -7.70 3.29
N ALA A 227 15.97 -8.72 3.41
CA ALA A 227 16.53 -9.42 2.26
C ALA A 227 15.45 -10.09 1.40
N GLU A 228 14.52 -10.83 2.02
CA GLU A 228 13.41 -11.49 1.33
C GLU A 228 12.45 -10.47 0.72
N THR A 229 12.13 -9.37 1.40
CA THR A 229 11.31 -8.28 0.85
C THR A 229 11.94 -7.66 -0.39
N GLY A 230 13.25 -7.39 -0.35
CA GLY A 230 14.00 -6.94 -1.52
C GLY A 230 13.95 -7.94 -2.68
N GLN A 231 14.05 -9.24 -2.39
CA GLN A 231 13.92 -10.32 -3.37
C GLN A 231 12.49 -10.38 -3.92
N ILE A 232 11.45 -10.29 -3.09
CA ILE A 232 10.04 -10.27 -3.48
C ILE A 232 9.78 -9.14 -4.48
N ILE A 233 10.33 -7.93 -4.24
CA ILE A 233 10.23 -6.80 -5.17
C ILE A 233 10.84 -7.17 -6.52
N GLY A 234 12.05 -7.73 -6.53
CA GLY A 234 12.76 -8.17 -7.73
C GLY A 234 12.02 -9.27 -8.49
N ASP A 235 11.56 -10.30 -7.79
CA ASP A 235 10.86 -11.45 -8.35
C ASP A 235 9.46 -11.05 -8.86
N SER A 236 8.73 -10.18 -8.15
CA SER A 236 7.46 -9.63 -8.60
C SER A 236 7.63 -8.81 -9.89
N LEU A 237 8.66 -7.98 -10.01
CA LEU A 237 8.96 -7.26 -11.23
C LEU A 237 9.35 -8.23 -12.37
N THR A 238 10.17 -9.24 -12.08
CA THR A 238 10.63 -10.25 -13.05
C THR A 238 9.47 -11.09 -13.57
N LEU A 239 8.47 -11.36 -12.76
CA LEU A 239 7.27 -12.10 -13.14
C LEU A 239 6.24 -11.23 -13.86
N VAL A 240 5.88 -10.09 -13.29
CA VAL A 240 4.79 -9.24 -13.78
C VAL A 240 5.18 -8.46 -15.05
N MET A 241 6.39 -7.88 -15.09
CA MET A 241 6.78 -7.00 -16.20
C MET A 241 6.83 -7.68 -17.57
N PRO A 242 7.34 -8.92 -17.74
CA PRO A 242 7.25 -9.63 -19.02
C PRO A 242 5.81 -9.90 -19.44
N ILE A 243 4.92 -10.26 -18.51
CA ILE A 243 3.50 -10.52 -18.78
C ILE A 243 2.83 -9.22 -19.28
N VAL A 244 3.02 -8.12 -18.56
CA VAL A 244 2.55 -6.79 -18.97
C VAL A 244 3.10 -6.42 -20.35
N ALA A 245 4.41 -6.61 -20.58
CA ALA A 245 5.05 -6.31 -21.85
C ALA A 245 4.46 -7.13 -23.01
N VAL A 246 4.22 -8.42 -22.80
CA VAL A 246 3.61 -9.30 -23.82
C VAL A 246 2.17 -8.88 -24.11
N LEU A 247 1.36 -8.59 -23.07
CA LEU A 247 -0.01 -8.13 -23.23
C LEU A 247 -0.07 -6.78 -23.97
N LEU A 248 0.74 -5.82 -23.55
CA LEU A 248 0.81 -4.49 -24.19
C LEU A 248 1.35 -4.59 -25.61
N LEU A 249 2.40 -5.38 -25.86
CA LEU A 249 2.96 -5.61 -27.19
C LEU A 249 1.92 -6.25 -28.12
N GLY A 250 1.22 -7.30 -27.68
CA GLY A 250 0.16 -7.94 -28.44
C GLY A 250 -0.94 -6.97 -28.82
N PHE A 251 -1.38 -6.15 -27.87
CA PHE A 251 -2.37 -5.13 -28.13
C PHE A 251 -1.86 -4.02 -29.06
N LEU A 252 -0.66 -3.52 -28.85
CA LEU A 252 -0.05 -2.49 -29.71
C LEU A 252 0.15 -2.98 -31.16
N VAL A 253 0.50 -4.27 -31.35
CA VAL A 253 0.57 -4.87 -32.68
C VAL A 253 -0.78 -4.83 -33.39
N VAL A 254 -1.87 -5.15 -32.67
CA VAL A 254 -3.25 -5.08 -33.18
C VAL A 254 -3.69 -3.63 -33.41
N ALA A 255 -3.28 -2.71 -32.55
CA ALA A 255 -3.66 -1.30 -32.61
C ALA A 255 -2.87 -0.54 -33.69
N TYR A 256 -1.57 -0.67 -33.71
CA TYR A 256 -0.74 0.10 -34.63
C TYR A 256 -0.61 -0.53 -36.03
N ARG A 257 -0.58 -1.84 -36.13
CA ARG A 257 -0.51 -2.58 -37.42
C ARG A 257 0.64 -2.14 -38.32
N ASP A 258 1.58 -1.41 -37.81
CA ASP A 258 2.75 -0.85 -38.46
C ASP A 258 3.97 -0.96 -37.56
N PRO A 259 5.10 -1.57 -38.01
CA PRO A 259 6.25 -1.82 -37.13
C PRO A 259 6.97 -0.54 -36.69
N ILE A 260 6.90 0.54 -37.48
CA ILE A 260 7.54 1.82 -37.10
C ILE A 260 6.69 2.51 -36.04
N ASP A 261 5.37 2.53 -36.18
CA ASP A 261 4.46 3.06 -35.14
C ASP A 261 4.59 2.28 -33.85
N LEU A 262 4.72 0.95 -33.95
CA LEU A 262 5.00 0.08 -32.81
C LEU A 262 6.31 0.44 -32.11
N ALA A 263 7.40 0.59 -32.87
CA ALA A 263 8.71 0.96 -32.32
C ALA A 263 8.69 2.34 -31.67
N LEU A 264 7.98 3.32 -32.25
CA LEU A 264 7.81 4.65 -31.68
C LEU A 264 6.98 4.61 -30.38
N GLY A 265 5.89 3.85 -30.36
CA GLY A 265 5.07 3.65 -29.17
C GLY A 265 5.86 3.00 -28.03
N LEU A 266 6.61 1.92 -28.31
CA LEU A 266 7.46 1.27 -27.33
C LEU A 266 8.59 2.19 -26.83
N SER A 267 9.20 3.00 -27.71
CA SER A 267 10.20 3.97 -27.28
C SER A 267 9.61 5.04 -26.36
N ALA A 268 8.39 5.50 -26.61
CA ALA A 268 7.67 6.45 -25.76
C ALA A 268 7.33 5.83 -24.38
N LEU A 269 6.90 4.58 -24.35
CA LEU A 269 6.66 3.84 -23.09
C LEU A 269 7.95 3.70 -22.27
N LEU A 270 9.05 3.30 -22.92
CA LEU A 270 10.36 3.19 -22.26
C LEU A 270 10.81 4.54 -21.69
N MET A 271 10.63 5.63 -22.44
CA MET A 271 10.96 6.98 -21.97
C MET A 271 10.14 7.35 -20.73
N THR A 272 8.86 6.98 -20.67
CA THR A 272 8.00 7.25 -19.50
C THR A 272 8.55 6.54 -18.26
N VAL A 273 8.94 5.28 -18.39
CA VAL A 273 9.54 4.52 -17.28
C VAL A 273 10.87 5.18 -16.85
N ILE A 274 11.76 5.49 -17.79
CA ILE A 274 13.05 6.13 -17.49
C ILE A 274 12.85 7.46 -16.76
N TRP A 275 11.90 8.30 -17.19
CA TRP A 275 11.66 9.58 -16.55
C TRP A 275 11.09 9.43 -15.15
N THR A 276 10.21 8.45 -14.93
CA THR A 276 9.61 8.17 -13.61
C THR A 276 10.65 7.65 -12.63
N PHE A 277 11.45 6.65 -13.02
CA PHE A 277 12.52 6.15 -12.16
C PHE A 277 13.64 7.17 -11.96
N GLY A 278 13.96 7.96 -13.00
CA GLY A 278 14.91 9.07 -12.87
C GLY A 278 14.42 10.15 -11.89
N PHE A 279 13.12 10.44 -11.88
CA PHE A 279 12.51 11.34 -10.90
C PHE A 279 12.64 10.79 -9.48
N LEU A 280 12.35 9.49 -9.26
CA LEU A 280 12.56 8.80 -7.99
C LEU A 280 13.99 9.01 -7.48
N GLY A 281 15.00 8.69 -8.31
CA GLY A 281 16.39 8.83 -7.90
C GLY A 281 16.80 10.28 -7.61
N PHE A 282 16.27 11.29 -8.34
CA PHE A 282 16.57 12.68 -8.05
C PHE A 282 15.89 13.23 -6.81
N THR A 283 14.74 12.70 -6.43
CA THR A 283 14.00 13.13 -5.23
C THR A 283 14.39 12.38 -3.98
N GLY A 284 15.13 11.27 -4.11
CA GLY A 284 15.49 10.40 -2.98
C GLY A 284 14.30 9.63 -2.41
N ILE A 285 13.16 9.57 -3.14
CA ILE A 285 12.03 8.74 -2.72
C ILE A 285 12.41 7.28 -2.99
N PRO A 286 12.45 6.39 -1.98
CA PRO A 286 12.85 5.01 -2.17
C PRO A 286 11.82 4.25 -2.99
N PHE A 287 12.27 3.25 -3.74
CA PHE A 287 11.38 2.33 -4.47
C PHE A 287 10.97 1.19 -3.54
N THR A 288 9.71 1.17 -3.18
CA THR A 288 9.11 0.17 -2.29
C THR A 288 8.23 -0.81 -3.08
N GLN A 289 7.77 -1.88 -2.42
CA GLN A 289 6.87 -2.88 -2.99
C GLN A 289 5.59 -2.26 -3.58
N GLN A 290 4.98 -1.27 -2.91
CA GLN A 290 3.76 -0.60 -3.36
C GLN A 290 3.96 0.11 -4.71
N GLN A 291 5.17 0.60 -4.97
CA GLN A 291 5.48 1.35 -6.17
C GLN A 291 5.70 0.48 -7.40
N ILE A 292 5.74 -0.86 -7.26
CA ILE A 292 5.70 -1.81 -8.40
C ILE A 292 4.48 -1.54 -9.29
N SER A 293 3.37 -1.11 -8.70
CA SER A 293 2.15 -0.75 -9.42
C SER A 293 2.33 0.44 -10.39
N THR A 294 3.21 1.39 -10.06
CA THR A 294 3.38 2.65 -10.83
C THR A 294 3.86 2.44 -12.27
N PRO A 295 4.96 1.74 -12.57
CA PRO A 295 5.37 1.51 -13.96
C PRO A 295 4.32 0.76 -14.76
N VAL A 296 3.66 -0.24 -14.18
CA VAL A 296 2.59 -1.00 -14.84
C VAL A 296 1.44 -0.09 -15.24
N LEU A 297 1.00 0.77 -14.32
CA LEU A 297 -0.05 1.75 -14.54
C LEU A 297 0.31 2.76 -15.62
N LEU A 298 1.51 3.36 -15.57
CA LEU A 298 1.95 4.35 -16.52
C LEU A 298 2.11 3.77 -17.94
N LEU A 299 2.58 2.53 -18.06
CA LEU A 299 2.63 1.82 -19.33
C LEU A 299 1.23 1.63 -19.91
N ALA A 300 0.26 1.20 -19.09
CA ALA A 300 -1.12 0.98 -19.52
C ALA A 300 -1.78 2.28 -19.99
N VAL A 301 -1.64 3.38 -19.24
CA VAL A 301 -2.17 4.71 -19.61
C VAL A 301 -1.44 5.32 -20.81
N GLY A 302 -0.12 5.12 -20.91
CA GLY A 302 0.69 5.60 -22.03
C GLY A 302 0.24 5.01 -23.38
N VAL A 303 -0.11 3.73 -23.38
CA VAL A 303 -0.67 3.06 -24.57
C VAL A 303 -1.94 3.75 -25.05
N ASP A 304 -2.83 4.14 -24.12
CA ASP A 304 -4.09 4.83 -24.47
C ASP A 304 -3.84 6.16 -25.19
N PHE A 305 -2.98 7.04 -24.68
CA PHE A 305 -2.59 8.28 -25.34
C PHE A 305 -1.99 8.03 -26.74
N GLY A 306 -1.13 7.01 -26.85
CA GLY A 306 -0.48 6.64 -28.09
C GLY A 306 -1.45 6.20 -29.17
N ILE A 307 -2.43 5.37 -28.81
CA ILE A 307 -3.46 4.88 -29.74
C ILE A 307 -4.32 6.05 -30.22
N HIS A 308 -4.75 6.93 -29.34
CA HIS A 308 -5.60 8.05 -29.72
C HIS A 308 -4.91 8.99 -30.72
N ILE A 309 -3.63 9.35 -30.48
CA ILE A 309 -2.92 10.28 -31.38
C ILE A 309 -2.63 9.66 -32.74
N ILE A 310 -2.21 8.40 -32.80
CA ILE A 310 -1.90 7.72 -34.06
C ILE A 310 -3.17 7.42 -34.86
N ASN A 311 -4.24 6.98 -34.18
CA ASN A 311 -5.52 6.71 -34.85
C ASN A 311 -6.12 8.00 -35.42
N ARG A 312 -6.13 9.10 -34.67
CA ARG A 312 -6.62 10.40 -35.14
C ARG A 312 -5.82 10.93 -36.33
N TYR A 313 -4.50 10.80 -36.28
CA TYR A 313 -3.63 11.16 -37.40
C TYR A 313 -3.99 10.35 -38.67
N ARG A 314 -4.22 9.04 -38.54
CA ARG A 314 -4.62 8.18 -39.65
C ARG A 314 -6.01 8.55 -40.22
N GLU A 315 -6.97 8.87 -39.36
CA GLU A 315 -8.28 9.34 -39.78
C GLU A 315 -8.16 10.57 -40.70
N GLU A 316 -7.36 11.56 -40.32
CA GLU A 316 -7.14 12.75 -41.13
C GLU A 316 -6.35 12.47 -42.41
N THR A 317 -5.44 11.51 -42.39
CA THR A 317 -4.66 11.11 -43.61
C THR A 317 -5.55 10.41 -44.61
N VAL A 318 -6.47 9.56 -44.19
CA VAL A 318 -7.42 8.86 -45.10
C VAL A 318 -8.36 9.84 -45.82
N THR A 319 -8.65 11.03 -45.21
CA THR A 319 -9.41 12.07 -45.92
C THR A 319 -8.67 12.77 -47.07
N GLY A 320 -7.44 12.37 -47.34
CA GLY A 320 -6.59 12.91 -48.44
C GLY A 320 -5.70 14.09 -48.04
N LEU A 321 -5.62 14.38 -46.73
CA LEU A 321 -4.72 15.40 -46.23
C LEU A 321 -3.26 14.87 -46.21
N GLY A 322 -2.29 15.72 -46.54
CA GLY A 322 -0.88 15.39 -46.39
C GLY A 322 -0.49 15.22 -44.91
N ALA A 323 0.62 14.54 -44.63
CA ALA A 323 1.09 14.17 -43.29
C ALA A 323 1.18 15.38 -42.32
N VAL A 324 1.69 16.53 -42.76
CA VAL A 324 1.87 17.72 -41.94
C VAL A 324 0.53 18.36 -41.52
N PRO A 325 -0.44 18.63 -42.41
CA PRO A 325 -1.77 19.12 -42.01
C PRO A 325 -2.54 18.11 -41.14
N ALA A 326 -2.49 16.83 -41.46
CA ALA A 326 -3.16 15.78 -40.71
C ALA A 326 -2.67 15.72 -39.24
N MET A 327 -1.34 15.74 -39.03
CA MET A 327 -0.76 15.76 -37.68
C MET A 327 -1.10 17.04 -36.93
N ARG A 328 -1.12 18.20 -37.58
CA ARG A 328 -1.50 19.46 -36.97
C ARG A 328 -2.94 19.43 -36.46
N ILE A 329 -3.87 18.88 -37.23
CA ILE A 329 -5.27 18.74 -36.84
C ILE A 329 -5.41 17.76 -35.68
N ALA A 330 -4.80 16.58 -35.81
CA ALA A 330 -4.83 15.54 -34.77
C ALA A 330 -4.29 16.05 -33.43
N THR A 331 -3.11 16.68 -33.42
CA THR A 331 -2.50 17.24 -32.22
C THR A 331 -3.37 18.33 -31.61
N ARG A 332 -3.90 19.26 -32.42
CA ARG A 332 -4.75 20.36 -31.91
C ARG A 332 -6.02 19.87 -31.25
N GLN A 333 -6.69 18.88 -31.82
CA GLN A 333 -7.95 18.35 -31.29
C GLN A 333 -7.73 17.52 -30.03
N LEU A 334 -6.69 16.70 -29.99
CA LEU A 334 -6.44 15.81 -28.87
C LEU A 334 -5.74 16.49 -27.68
N THR A 335 -4.99 17.59 -27.90
CA THR A 335 -4.29 18.28 -26.81
C THR A 335 -5.24 18.70 -25.69
N ILE A 336 -6.42 19.23 -26.01
CA ILE A 336 -7.41 19.65 -25.00
C ILE A 336 -7.91 18.45 -24.20
N ALA A 337 -8.29 17.36 -24.89
CA ALA A 337 -8.76 16.16 -24.24
C ALA A 337 -7.65 15.52 -23.36
N PHE A 338 -6.44 15.48 -23.86
CA PHE A 338 -5.27 14.97 -23.11
C PHE A 338 -4.96 15.81 -21.87
N VAL A 339 -5.02 17.15 -21.96
CA VAL A 339 -4.84 18.02 -20.79
C VAL A 339 -5.94 17.75 -19.76
N ILE A 340 -7.21 17.62 -20.19
CA ILE A 340 -8.31 17.35 -19.27
C ILE A 340 -8.09 15.98 -18.57
N VAL A 341 -7.81 14.93 -19.33
CA VAL A 341 -7.57 13.59 -18.79
C VAL A 341 -6.34 13.56 -17.87
N THR A 342 -5.24 14.23 -18.28
CA THR A 342 -4.03 14.32 -17.45
C THR A 342 -4.31 15.03 -16.13
N MET A 343 -4.96 16.19 -16.16
CA MET A 343 -5.24 16.97 -14.95
C MET A 343 -6.20 16.21 -14.01
N THR A 344 -7.22 15.55 -14.54
CA THR A 344 -8.12 14.74 -13.71
C THR A 344 -7.41 13.52 -13.11
N ALA A 345 -6.50 12.88 -13.84
CA ALA A 345 -5.65 11.82 -13.31
C ALA A 345 -4.68 12.35 -12.24
N VAL A 346 -4.05 13.52 -12.48
CA VAL A 346 -3.20 14.18 -11.47
C VAL A 346 -3.99 14.49 -10.19
N PHE A 347 -5.25 14.92 -10.28
CA PHE A 347 -6.07 15.12 -9.09
C PHE A 347 -6.45 13.80 -8.41
N GLY A 348 -6.73 12.74 -9.18
CA GLY A 348 -7.02 11.42 -8.62
C GLY A 348 -5.84 10.82 -7.87
N PHE A 349 -4.66 10.77 -8.50
CA PHE A 349 -3.44 10.27 -7.86
C PHE A 349 -2.90 11.21 -6.80
N GLY A 350 -2.85 12.52 -7.12
CA GLY A 350 -2.32 13.55 -6.24
C GLY A 350 -3.15 13.75 -4.96
N ALA A 351 -4.42 13.32 -4.93
CA ALA A 351 -5.22 13.33 -3.71
C ALA A 351 -4.59 12.48 -2.60
N ASN A 352 -3.93 11.39 -2.97
CA ASN A 352 -3.20 10.53 -2.01
C ASN A 352 -1.95 11.23 -1.41
N ALA A 353 -1.47 12.31 -2.02
CA ALA A 353 -0.38 13.10 -1.43
C ALA A 353 -0.77 13.82 -0.11
N ALA A 354 -2.07 13.84 0.21
CA ALA A 354 -2.58 14.36 1.46
C ALA A 354 -2.64 13.31 2.59
N SER A 355 -2.28 12.06 2.31
CA SER A 355 -2.25 10.99 3.32
C SER A 355 -1.13 11.21 4.33
N ASP A 356 -1.41 10.89 5.58
CA ASP A 356 -0.40 10.86 6.65
C ASP A 356 0.54 9.66 6.50
N LEU A 357 0.10 8.57 5.85
CA LEU A 357 0.94 7.41 5.57
C LEU A 357 1.90 7.70 4.42
N GLN A 358 3.20 7.63 4.71
CA GLN A 358 4.27 7.97 3.75
C GLN A 358 4.24 7.12 2.46
N PRO A 359 4.00 5.80 2.49
CA PRO A 359 3.94 5.00 1.27
C PRO A 359 2.78 5.40 0.35
N ILE A 360 1.61 5.71 0.90
CA ILE A 360 0.43 6.19 0.16
C ILE A 360 0.73 7.56 -0.46
N ARG A 361 1.32 8.48 0.32
CA ARG A 361 1.72 9.81 -0.13
C ARG A 361 2.72 9.73 -1.29
N ASN A 362 3.74 8.90 -1.16
CA ASN A 362 4.77 8.72 -2.17
C ASN A 362 4.19 8.12 -3.47
N LEU A 363 3.36 7.08 -3.38
CA LEU A 363 2.65 6.49 -4.52
C LEU A 363 1.82 7.54 -5.27
N GLY A 364 1.10 8.39 -4.54
CA GLY A 364 0.30 9.48 -5.10
C GLY A 364 1.13 10.49 -5.88
N ILE A 365 2.24 10.96 -5.30
CA ILE A 365 3.15 11.94 -5.92
C ILE A 365 3.80 11.37 -7.17
N ILE A 366 4.38 10.17 -7.08
CA ILE A 366 5.11 9.53 -8.18
C ILE A 366 4.17 9.26 -9.34
N SER A 367 2.99 8.72 -9.08
CA SER A 367 2.00 8.42 -10.10
C SER A 367 1.48 9.70 -10.77
N ALA A 368 1.19 10.76 -10.01
CA ALA A 368 0.76 12.04 -10.55
C ALA A 368 1.82 12.67 -11.47
N VAL A 369 3.09 12.67 -11.06
CA VAL A 369 4.22 13.16 -11.87
C VAL A 369 4.42 12.27 -13.10
N GLY A 370 4.36 10.95 -12.95
CA GLY A 370 4.46 9.98 -14.04
C GLY A 370 3.39 10.18 -15.12
N ILE A 371 2.16 10.51 -14.74
CA ILE A 371 1.08 10.87 -15.70
C ILE A 371 1.41 12.16 -16.46
N VAL A 372 1.98 13.16 -15.80
CA VAL A 372 2.45 14.38 -16.50
C VAL A 372 3.55 14.04 -17.50
N PHE A 373 4.51 13.18 -17.13
CA PHE A 373 5.54 12.71 -18.06
C PHE A 373 4.94 11.95 -19.24
N THR A 374 3.97 11.09 -18.98
CA THR A 374 3.22 10.37 -20.02
C THR A 374 2.56 11.33 -20.99
N PHE A 375 1.86 12.35 -20.50
CA PHE A 375 1.27 13.40 -21.35
C PHE A 375 2.32 14.14 -22.20
N LEU A 376 3.42 14.54 -21.62
CA LEU A 376 4.48 15.25 -22.36
C LEU A 376 5.07 14.36 -23.45
N ILE A 377 5.37 13.11 -23.16
CA ILE A 377 6.00 12.17 -24.10
C ILE A 377 5.01 11.80 -25.21
N PHE A 378 3.80 11.40 -24.89
CA PHE A 378 2.81 10.98 -25.87
C PHE A 378 2.11 12.14 -26.59
N GLY A 379 1.97 13.30 -25.94
CA GLY A 379 1.37 14.49 -26.52
C GLY A 379 2.31 15.33 -27.37
N LEU A 380 3.63 15.31 -27.11
CA LEU A 380 4.60 16.14 -27.82
C LEU A 380 5.66 15.34 -28.59
N PHE A 381 6.34 14.41 -27.91
CA PHE A 381 7.41 13.62 -28.53
C PHE A 381 6.87 12.64 -29.57
N LEU A 382 5.87 11.82 -29.23
CA LEU A 382 5.36 10.80 -30.15
C LEU A 382 4.84 11.36 -31.49
N PRO A 383 3.98 12.44 -31.51
CA PRO A 383 3.55 13.03 -32.78
C PRO A 383 4.69 13.67 -33.58
N ALA A 384 5.67 14.28 -32.92
CA ALA A 384 6.85 14.82 -33.57
C ALA A 384 7.73 13.72 -34.21
N ALA A 385 7.94 12.63 -33.48
CA ALA A 385 8.70 11.46 -33.91
C ALA A 385 7.99 10.72 -35.06
N LYS A 386 6.66 10.52 -34.97
CA LYS A 386 5.82 9.93 -36.02
C LYS A 386 5.94 10.72 -37.33
N LEU A 387 5.71 12.03 -37.26
CA LEU A 387 5.80 12.89 -38.43
C LEU A 387 7.21 12.88 -39.07
N GLN A 388 8.26 12.82 -38.24
CA GLN A 388 9.63 12.71 -38.72
C GLN A 388 9.90 11.33 -39.35
N ALA A 389 9.37 10.26 -38.80
CA ALA A 389 9.49 8.91 -39.30
C ALA A 389 8.78 8.76 -40.66
N ASP A 390 7.59 9.28 -40.83
CA ASP A 390 6.84 9.22 -42.09
C ASP A 390 7.58 9.98 -43.23
N GLN A 391 8.19 11.16 -42.96
CA GLN A 391 9.02 11.84 -43.94
C GLN A 391 10.29 11.09 -44.30
N LEU A 392 10.88 10.34 -43.38
CA LEU A 392 12.00 9.48 -43.66
C LEU A 392 11.54 8.29 -44.53
N ARG A 393 10.36 7.73 -44.27
CA ARG A 393 9.74 6.70 -45.12
C ARG A 393 9.56 7.15 -46.57
N GLU A 394 8.93 8.31 -46.74
CA GLU A 394 8.75 8.91 -48.07
C GLU A 394 10.10 9.09 -48.79
N ARG A 395 11.12 9.58 -48.06
CA ARG A 395 12.45 9.83 -48.63
C ARG A 395 13.19 8.55 -49.00
N TYR A 396 13.02 7.45 -48.27
CA TYR A 396 13.73 6.19 -48.48
C TYR A 396 12.85 5.13 -49.16
N GLY A 397 11.60 5.44 -49.51
CA GLY A 397 10.70 4.51 -50.23
C GLY A 397 10.27 3.32 -49.36
N VAL A 398 10.21 3.46 -48.03
CA VAL A 398 9.75 2.40 -47.12
C VAL A 398 8.23 2.35 -47.15
N PRO A 399 7.57 1.20 -47.45
CA PRO A 399 6.12 1.14 -47.57
C PRO A 399 5.42 1.30 -46.22
N GLU A 400 4.22 1.89 -46.21
CA GLU A 400 3.30 1.84 -45.11
C GLU A 400 2.55 0.50 -45.11
N PHE A 401 2.51 -0.19 -43.97
CA PHE A 401 1.92 -1.51 -43.91
C PHE A 401 0.39 -1.48 -43.73
N ASN A 402 -0.17 -0.51 -42.99
CA ASN A 402 -1.62 -0.33 -42.87
C ASN A 402 -1.95 1.08 -42.34
N SER A 403 -2.66 1.87 -43.10
CA SER A 403 -3.11 3.24 -42.74
C SER A 403 -4.58 3.30 -42.31
N THR A 404 -5.29 2.15 -42.21
CA THR A 404 -6.73 2.17 -41.86
C THR A 404 -6.95 2.39 -40.38
N PRO A 405 -7.89 3.28 -39.97
CA PRO A 405 -8.30 3.46 -38.59
C PRO A 405 -8.86 2.19 -37.96
N ILE A 406 -8.75 2.05 -36.63
CA ILE A 406 -9.18 0.84 -35.88
C ILE A 406 -10.70 0.70 -35.83
N ALA A 407 -11.47 1.80 -35.84
CA ALA A 407 -12.93 1.81 -35.69
C ALA A 407 -13.62 2.15 -37.01
N SER A 408 -14.56 1.33 -37.42
CA SER A 408 -15.54 1.63 -38.46
C SER A 408 -16.95 1.61 -37.87
N GLU A 409 -17.83 2.49 -38.36
CA GLU A 409 -19.26 2.56 -37.93
C GLU A 409 -20.03 1.24 -38.11
N GLU A 410 -19.51 0.32 -38.95
CA GLU A 410 -20.11 -0.97 -39.23
C GLU A 410 -19.70 -2.12 -38.29
N SER A 411 -18.88 -1.84 -37.27
CA SER A 411 -18.40 -2.89 -36.36
C SER A 411 -19.54 -3.47 -35.49
N SER A 412 -19.46 -4.77 -35.17
CA SER A 412 -20.44 -5.44 -34.29
C SER A 412 -20.51 -4.79 -32.90
N LEU A 413 -19.36 -4.32 -32.40
CA LEU A 413 -19.25 -3.61 -31.12
C LEU A 413 -19.93 -2.23 -31.19
N GLY A 414 -19.77 -1.46 -32.29
CA GLY A 414 -20.44 -0.16 -32.45
C GLY A 414 -21.97 -0.32 -32.45
N ARG A 415 -22.49 -1.36 -33.10
CA ARG A 415 -23.94 -1.70 -33.08
C ARG A 415 -24.42 -2.04 -31.67
N PHE A 416 -23.65 -2.81 -30.90
CA PHE A 416 -23.99 -3.13 -29.51
C PHE A 416 -24.01 -1.88 -28.64
N LEU A 417 -23.01 -1.01 -28.75
CA LEU A 417 -22.94 0.25 -27.99
C LEU A 417 -24.07 1.22 -28.33
N SER A 418 -24.53 1.22 -29.60
CA SER A 418 -25.67 2.06 -30.02
C SER A 418 -27.04 1.69 -29.38
N LEU A 419 -27.15 0.47 -28.81
CA LEU A 419 -28.33 0.07 -28.05
C LEU A 419 -28.50 0.92 -26.80
N PHE A 420 -27.41 1.29 -26.14
CA PHE A 420 -27.44 2.14 -24.92
C PHE A 420 -27.88 3.57 -25.25
N ALA A 421 -27.53 4.11 -26.43
CA ALA A 421 -28.04 5.40 -26.88
C ALA A 421 -29.57 5.36 -27.04
N THR A 422 -30.08 4.29 -27.65
CA THR A 422 -31.54 4.13 -27.89
C THR A 422 -32.31 3.91 -26.57
N ALA A 423 -31.74 3.11 -25.66
CA ALA A 423 -32.34 2.89 -24.34
C ALA A 423 -32.35 4.18 -23.51
N GLY A 424 -31.22 4.94 -23.55
CA GLY A 424 -31.08 6.23 -22.88
C GLY A 424 -32.09 7.27 -23.32
N ASP A 425 -32.47 7.31 -24.60
CA ASP A 425 -33.48 8.23 -25.12
C ASP A 425 -34.92 7.85 -24.69
N ARG A 426 -35.22 6.54 -24.70
CA ARG A 426 -36.58 6.06 -24.38
C ARG A 426 -37.01 6.33 -22.94
N ALA A 427 -36.08 6.16 -21.99
CA ALA A 427 -36.40 6.24 -20.57
C ALA A 427 -35.23 6.87 -19.74
N PRO A 428 -34.78 8.11 -20.06
CA PRO A 428 -33.58 8.66 -19.46
C PRO A 428 -33.67 8.80 -17.93
N VAL A 429 -34.81 9.26 -17.43
CA VAL A 429 -35.03 9.43 -15.98
C VAL A 429 -35.02 8.07 -15.26
N LEU A 430 -35.69 7.07 -15.84
CA LEU A 430 -35.73 5.72 -15.24
C LEU A 430 -34.35 5.11 -15.15
N ILE A 431 -33.55 5.19 -16.21
CA ILE A 431 -32.19 4.62 -16.21
C ILE A 431 -31.30 5.34 -15.21
N VAL A 432 -31.34 6.68 -15.12
CA VAL A 432 -30.57 7.44 -14.13
C VAL A 432 -30.99 7.06 -12.71
N VAL A 433 -32.32 6.93 -12.45
CA VAL A 433 -32.82 6.50 -11.13
C VAL A 433 -32.36 5.07 -10.80
N VAL A 434 -32.43 4.13 -11.74
CA VAL A 434 -31.97 2.75 -11.55
C VAL A 434 -30.44 2.74 -11.24
N LEU A 435 -29.67 3.52 -11.97
CA LEU A 435 -28.22 3.61 -11.74
C LEU A 435 -27.89 4.28 -10.38
N LEU A 436 -28.67 5.28 -9.96
CA LEU A 436 -28.52 5.88 -8.63
C LEU A 436 -28.90 4.89 -7.52
N CYS A 437 -29.97 4.12 -7.70
CA CYS A 437 -30.36 3.08 -6.75
C CYS A 437 -29.32 1.95 -6.70
N PHE A 438 -28.79 1.54 -7.85
CA PHE A 438 -27.72 0.54 -7.92
C PHE A 438 -26.44 1.05 -7.24
N GLY A 439 -25.95 2.24 -7.61
CA GLY A 439 -24.75 2.83 -7.00
C GLY A 439 -24.95 3.10 -5.51
N GLY A 440 -26.12 3.63 -5.10
CA GLY A 440 -26.45 3.81 -3.68
C GLY A 440 -26.52 2.50 -2.91
N GLY A 441 -27.08 1.45 -3.53
CA GLY A 441 -27.10 0.09 -2.95
C GLY A 441 -25.70 -0.51 -2.79
N MET A 442 -24.84 -0.38 -3.82
CA MET A 442 -23.45 -0.84 -3.77
C MET A 442 -22.63 -0.05 -2.75
N ALA A 443 -22.82 1.28 -2.67
CA ALA A 443 -22.19 2.10 -1.65
C ALA A 443 -22.61 1.69 -0.23
N ALA A 444 -23.93 1.56 0.00
CA ALA A 444 -24.46 1.13 1.30
C ALA A 444 -24.02 -0.29 1.68
N TYR A 445 -23.97 -1.21 0.71
CA TYR A 445 -23.39 -2.54 0.94
C TYR A 445 -21.90 -2.45 1.26
N GLY A 446 -21.18 -1.62 0.54
CA GLY A 446 -19.72 -1.41 0.69
C GLY A 446 -19.29 -0.75 2.01
N THR A 447 -20.20 -0.12 2.79
CA THR A 447 -19.82 0.41 4.12
C THR A 447 -19.40 -0.68 5.13
N GLY A 448 -19.64 -1.95 4.82
CA GLY A 448 -19.16 -3.07 5.62
C GLY A 448 -17.97 -3.78 4.98
N VAL A 449 -17.14 -3.10 4.22
CA VAL A 449 -15.81 -3.58 3.83
C VAL A 449 -14.92 -3.52 5.06
N ASP A 450 -14.28 -4.63 5.37
CA ASP A 450 -13.30 -4.69 6.44
C ASP A 450 -12.08 -3.84 6.08
N THR A 451 -11.54 -3.14 7.06
CA THR A 451 -10.24 -2.47 6.92
C THR A 451 -9.25 -3.27 7.74
N SER A 452 -8.14 -3.63 7.15
CA SER A 452 -7.10 -4.40 7.82
C SER A 452 -5.71 -3.89 7.46
N PHE A 453 -4.81 -4.03 8.40
CA PHE A 453 -3.39 -3.89 8.18
C PHE A 453 -2.71 -5.06 8.91
N GLU A 454 -2.17 -6.00 8.17
CA GLU A 454 -1.43 -7.14 8.69
C GLU A 454 -0.06 -7.20 8.03
N GLN A 455 0.98 -7.48 8.80
CA GLN A 455 2.33 -7.62 8.27
C GLN A 455 2.42 -8.76 7.25
N SER A 456 1.65 -9.81 7.46
CA SER A 456 1.52 -10.97 6.56
C SER A 456 1.03 -10.59 5.14
N ASP A 457 0.27 -9.50 4.98
CA ASP A 457 -0.20 -9.01 3.67
C ASP A 457 0.95 -8.64 2.71
N PHE A 458 2.09 -8.21 3.27
CA PHE A 458 3.27 -7.75 2.52
C PHE A 458 4.28 -8.88 2.28
N LEU A 459 4.15 -9.99 2.98
CA LEU A 459 4.96 -11.18 2.82
C LEU A 459 4.40 -12.10 1.73
N PRO A 460 5.21 -13.00 1.14
CA PRO A 460 4.71 -14.01 0.22
C PRO A 460 3.84 -15.01 0.97
N PRO A 461 2.83 -15.62 0.31
CA PRO A 461 2.06 -16.69 0.94
C PRO A 461 2.96 -17.90 1.21
N GLU A 462 2.61 -18.71 2.22
CA GLU A 462 3.35 -19.95 2.56
C GLU A 462 3.47 -20.93 1.39
N GLU A 463 2.40 -21.07 0.61
CA GLU A 463 2.38 -21.90 -0.59
C GLU A 463 2.43 -21.02 -1.82
N ASP A 464 3.28 -21.35 -2.76
CA ASP A 464 3.35 -20.65 -4.05
C ASP A 464 1.97 -20.60 -4.72
N PRO A 465 1.56 -19.45 -5.27
CA PRO A 465 0.33 -19.37 -6.02
C PRO A 465 0.26 -20.41 -7.14
N ALA A 466 -0.91 -21.02 -7.32
CA ALA A 466 -1.09 -22.16 -8.24
C ALA A 466 -0.64 -21.90 -9.69
N TYR A 467 -0.52 -20.65 -10.10
CA TYR A 467 -0.02 -20.29 -11.44
C TYR A 467 1.51 -20.40 -11.55
N VAL A 468 2.27 -20.35 -10.47
CA VAL A 468 3.75 -20.41 -10.48
C VAL A 468 4.23 -21.73 -11.11
N GLN A 469 3.52 -22.82 -10.94
CA GLN A 469 3.82 -24.11 -11.58
C GLN A 469 3.85 -24.06 -13.13
N TYR A 470 3.24 -23.04 -13.74
CA TYR A 470 3.24 -22.83 -15.19
C TYR A 470 4.28 -21.81 -15.65
N VAL A 471 4.98 -21.18 -14.71
CA VAL A 471 6.01 -20.18 -15.02
C VAL A 471 7.32 -20.91 -15.38
N PRO A 472 8.04 -20.48 -16.43
CA PRO A 472 9.36 -21.03 -16.73
C PRO A 472 10.30 -20.86 -15.52
N GLU A 473 11.14 -21.86 -15.26
CA GLU A 473 12.08 -21.88 -14.12
C GLU A 473 12.95 -20.59 -14.02
N ALA A 474 13.30 -20.00 -15.15
CA ALA A 474 14.06 -18.74 -15.19
C ALA A 474 13.29 -17.49 -14.74
N LEU A 475 11.98 -17.58 -14.55
CA LEU A 475 11.09 -16.50 -14.09
C LEU A 475 10.34 -16.90 -12.81
N ALA A 476 10.59 -18.12 -12.29
CA ALA A 476 9.98 -18.57 -11.05
C ALA A 476 10.53 -17.77 -9.88
N PRO A 477 9.70 -17.43 -8.88
CA PRO A 477 10.15 -16.77 -7.66
C PRO A 477 11.11 -17.67 -6.88
N GLY A 478 11.93 -17.07 -6.02
CA GLY A 478 12.78 -17.78 -5.09
C GLY A 478 12.00 -18.47 -3.97
N GLU A 479 12.71 -19.22 -3.13
CA GLU A 479 12.13 -19.76 -1.90
C GLU A 479 12.19 -18.66 -0.81
N TYR A 480 11.09 -18.48 -0.08
CA TYR A 480 10.96 -17.55 1.03
C TYR A 480 10.69 -18.32 2.31
N THR A 481 11.31 -17.90 3.39
CA THR A 481 11.22 -18.58 4.69
C THR A 481 10.56 -17.75 5.78
N SER A 482 10.54 -16.43 5.63
CA SER A 482 10.06 -15.49 6.66
C SER A 482 8.59 -15.74 7.03
N SER A 483 7.68 -15.85 6.04
CA SER A 483 6.26 -16.08 6.32
C SER A 483 6.00 -17.39 7.08
N SER A 484 6.61 -18.47 6.60
CA SER A 484 6.44 -19.78 7.23
C SER A 484 7.10 -19.85 8.62
N THR A 485 8.18 -19.08 8.84
CA THR A 485 8.83 -19.01 10.15
C THR A 485 8.01 -18.14 11.11
N LEU A 486 7.48 -17.03 10.64
CA LEU A 486 6.57 -16.17 11.42
C LEU A 486 5.35 -16.96 11.89
N ASN A 487 4.67 -17.68 11.00
CA ASN A 487 3.51 -18.50 11.35
C ASN A 487 3.87 -19.61 12.35
N ILE A 488 5.08 -20.21 12.27
CA ILE A 488 5.54 -21.18 13.27
C ILE A 488 5.73 -20.52 14.63
N LEU A 489 6.26 -19.28 14.65
CA LEU A 489 6.42 -18.53 15.89
C LEU A 489 5.06 -18.16 16.49
N GLU A 490 4.12 -17.70 15.71
CA GLU A 490 2.75 -17.37 16.14
C GLU A 490 1.94 -18.61 16.58
N GLU A 491 2.04 -19.74 15.85
CA GLU A 491 1.24 -20.95 16.15
C GLU A 491 1.79 -21.76 17.32
N LYS A 492 3.12 -21.74 17.53
CA LYS A 492 3.77 -22.71 18.46
C LYS A 492 4.35 -22.08 19.72
N PHE A 493 4.49 -20.78 19.73
CA PHE A 493 5.00 -20.05 20.89
C PHE A 493 3.94 -19.06 21.34
N ASP A 494 3.54 -19.20 22.58
CA ASP A 494 2.63 -18.25 23.24
C ASP A 494 3.37 -16.91 23.37
N THR A 495 3.44 -16.19 22.25
CA THR A 495 3.89 -14.82 22.23
C THR A 495 2.73 -14.01 22.78
N ASN A 496 2.69 -13.79 24.09
CA ASN A 496 1.70 -12.96 24.77
C ASN A 496 1.61 -11.51 24.20
N GLN A 497 2.28 -11.21 23.09
CA GLN A 497 2.22 -9.90 22.42
C GLN A 497 0.87 -9.68 21.73
N ASP A 498 0.23 -10.72 21.19
CA ASP A 498 -1.09 -10.60 20.57
C ASP A 498 -2.25 -10.66 21.59
N GLU A 499 -1.98 -11.05 22.84
CA GLU A 499 -2.94 -11.08 23.94
C GLU A 499 -2.62 -10.02 25.02
N SER A 500 -1.76 -9.04 24.73
CA SER A 500 -1.36 -8.01 25.68
C SER A 500 -1.33 -6.61 25.08
N VAL A 501 -1.58 -5.64 25.95
CA VAL A 501 -1.42 -4.21 25.64
C VAL A 501 -0.46 -3.60 26.66
N THR A 502 0.46 -2.81 26.19
CA THR A 502 1.41 -2.08 27.05
C THR A 502 0.99 -0.63 27.18
N ILE A 503 1.01 -0.13 28.40
CA ILE A 503 0.89 1.31 28.66
C ILE A 503 2.25 1.83 29.08
N TYR A 504 2.86 2.62 28.19
CA TYR A 504 4.09 3.34 28.45
C TYR A 504 3.80 4.62 29.23
N VAL A 505 4.44 4.78 30.40
CA VAL A 505 4.17 5.89 31.33
C VAL A 505 5.45 6.68 31.59
N GLU A 506 5.43 7.96 31.22
CA GLU A 506 6.52 8.90 31.44
C GLU A 506 6.26 9.78 32.68
N GLY A 507 7.18 9.77 33.62
CA GLY A 507 7.07 10.61 34.81
C GLY A 507 8.14 10.32 35.86
N PRO A 508 8.25 11.14 36.88
CA PRO A 508 9.22 10.93 37.95
C PRO A 508 8.75 9.79 38.89
N MET A 509 9.16 8.56 38.60
CA MET A 509 8.76 7.34 39.31
C MET A 509 9.31 7.27 40.74
N GLU A 510 10.24 8.14 41.10
CA GLU A 510 10.73 8.26 42.49
C GLU A 510 9.81 9.01 43.44
N ARG A 511 8.75 9.65 42.91
CA ARG A 511 7.80 10.40 43.75
C ARG A 511 6.95 9.47 44.59
N ASP A 512 6.69 9.86 45.81
CA ASP A 512 5.89 9.11 46.81
C ASP A 512 4.52 8.65 46.33
N ASP A 513 3.94 9.33 45.33
CA ASP A 513 2.64 9.01 44.74
C ASP A 513 2.72 8.23 43.42
N ALA A 514 3.91 7.87 42.95
CA ALA A 514 4.10 7.29 41.61
C ALA A 514 3.46 5.90 41.48
N LEU A 515 3.76 4.97 42.39
CA LEU A 515 3.21 3.61 42.33
C LEU A 515 1.68 3.58 42.51
N GLU A 516 1.14 4.42 43.40
CA GLU A 516 -0.30 4.57 43.53
C GLU A 516 -0.97 5.11 42.25
N ALA A 517 -0.26 5.99 41.54
CA ALA A 517 -0.78 6.52 40.27
C ALA A 517 -0.81 5.46 39.14
N LEU A 518 0.02 4.42 39.21
CA LEU A 518 0.00 3.30 38.27
C LEU A 518 -1.17 2.32 38.56
N VAL A 519 -1.53 2.09 39.81
CA VAL A 519 -2.54 1.11 40.19
C VAL A 519 -3.96 1.68 40.15
N ARG A 520 -4.10 3.00 40.33
CA ARG A 520 -5.40 3.64 40.42
C ARG A 520 -6.33 3.46 39.21
N PRO A 521 -5.85 3.45 37.94
CA PRO A 521 -6.71 3.17 36.82
C PRO A 521 -7.34 1.78 36.86
N ASP A 522 -6.69 0.81 37.51
CA ASP A 522 -7.17 -0.57 37.64
C ASP A 522 -8.36 -0.73 38.62
N ASP A 523 -8.79 0.35 39.32
CA ASP A 523 -10.00 0.33 40.12
C ASP A 523 -11.30 0.21 39.29
N ASP A 524 -11.27 0.65 38.03
CA ASP A 524 -12.38 0.54 37.06
C ASP A 524 -11.86 0.12 35.69
N PRO A 525 -11.44 -1.14 35.53
CA PRO A 525 -10.80 -1.61 34.34
C PRO A 525 -11.78 -1.77 33.17
N PRO A 526 -11.31 -1.62 31.92
CA PRO A 526 -12.07 -2.00 30.73
C PRO A 526 -12.50 -3.48 30.72
N GLU A 527 -13.63 -3.77 30.08
CA GLU A 527 -14.13 -5.15 29.95
C GLU A 527 -13.24 -6.05 29.07
N THR A 528 -12.40 -5.45 28.22
CA THR A 528 -11.46 -6.15 27.32
C THR A 528 -10.18 -6.64 28.01
N LEU A 529 -9.90 -6.16 29.23
CA LEU A 529 -8.73 -6.61 30.00
C LEU A 529 -9.04 -7.87 30.81
N ALA A 530 -8.13 -8.84 30.73
CA ALA A 530 -8.29 -10.11 31.41
C ALA A 530 -8.26 -9.96 32.96
N LEU A 531 -9.16 -10.67 33.64
CA LEU A 531 -9.21 -10.68 35.09
C LEU A 531 -8.60 -11.98 35.64
N GLY A 532 -7.80 -11.87 36.69
CA GLY A 532 -7.27 -13.01 37.41
C GLY A 532 -8.31 -13.68 38.31
N ASP A 533 -7.93 -14.79 38.96
CA ASP A 533 -8.75 -15.54 39.91
C ASP A 533 -9.22 -14.71 41.13
N ASP A 534 -8.52 -13.62 41.43
CA ASP A 534 -8.83 -12.64 42.49
C ASP A 534 -9.73 -11.49 42.02
N ASN A 535 -10.24 -11.56 40.78
CA ASN A 535 -11.05 -10.52 40.14
C ASN A 535 -10.34 -9.17 40.03
N ARG A 536 -9.04 -9.19 39.92
CA ARG A 536 -8.20 -8.03 39.57
C ARG A 536 -7.69 -8.18 38.13
N VAL A 537 -7.40 -7.06 37.51
CA VAL A 537 -6.79 -7.07 36.17
C VAL A 537 -5.45 -7.80 36.21
N GLN A 538 -5.22 -8.65 35.22
CA GLN A 538 -3.92 -9.31 35.05
C GLN A 538 -2.95 -8.30 34.49
N THR A 539 -2.00 -7.86 35.34
CA THR A 539 -0.98 -6.90 34.93
C THR A 539 0.41 -7.38 35.30
N GLU A 540 1.36 -7.04 34.46
CA GLU A 540 2.78 -7.10 34.80
C GLU A 540 3.35 -5.68 34.84
N SER A 541 4.00 -5.31 35.95
CA SER A 541 4.52 -3.97 36.20
C SER A 541 5.55 -3.98 37.31
N ILE A 542 6.22 -2.85 37.52
CA ILE A 542 7.11 -2.69 38.70
C ILE A 542 6.38 -2.96 40.02
N VAL A 543 5.05 -2.69 40.09
CA VAL A 543 4.25 -2.96 41.29
C VAL A 543 4.08 -4.46 41.54
N THR A 544 3.89 -5.22 40.46
CA THR A 544 3.78 -6.68 40.54
C THR A 544 5.09 -7.29 41.02
N VAL A 545 6.22 -6.82 40.47
CA VAL A 545 7.56 -7.29 40.90
C VAL A 545 7.80 -6.96 42.39
N ILE A 546 7.39 -5.79 42.88
CA ILE A 546 7.49 -5.42 44.28
C ILE A 546 6.67 -6.36 45.18
N ARG A 547 5.43 -6.69 44.78
CA ARG A 547 4.56 -7.62 45.54
C ARG A 547 5.15 -9.04 45.57
N ASP A 548 5.60 -9.53 44.45
CA ASP A 548 6.20 -10.86 44.32
C ASP A 548 7.47 -11.02 45.15
N GLU A 549 8.34 -9.98 45.15
CA GLU A 549 9.53 -10.04 46.00
C GLU A 549 9.16 -9.94 47.49
N ALA A 550 8.15 -9.14 47.87
CA ALA A 550 7.69 -9.07 49.24
C ALA A 550 7.10 -10.39 49.75
N GLU A 551 6.46 -11.20 48.87
CA GLU A 551 5.97 -12.54 49.22
C GLU A 551 7.10 -13.54 49.51
N ARG A 552 8.20 -13.42 48.77
CA ARG A 552 9.35 -14.35 48.82
C ARG A 552 10.39 -13.93 49.86
N ASN A 553 10.50 -12.62 50.15
CA ASN A 553 11.56 -12.04 50.96
C ASN A 553 10.98 -11.25 52.17
N PRO A 554 10.98 -11.85 53.40
CA PRO A 554 10.41 -11.21 54.58
C PRO A 554 11.10 -9.89 54.98
N GLU A 555 12.36 -9.70 54.61
CA GLU A 555 13.08 -8.44 54.92
C GLU A 555 12.59 -7.31 54.00
N PHE A 556 12.41 -7.63 52.72
CA PHE A 556 11.83 -6.73 51.73
C PHE A 556 10.36 -6.43 52.03
N ALA A 557 9.56 -7.43 52.44
CA ALA A 557 8.16 -7.25 52.90
C ALA A 557 8.09 -6.26 54.06
N ALA A 558 9.01 -6.34 55.04
CA ALA A 558 9.06 -5.38 56.15
C ALA A 558 9.48 -3.96 55.71
N LEU A 559 10.23 -3.82 54.57
CA LEU A 559 10.53 -2.52 53.99
C LEU A 559 9.29 -1.93 53.30
N VAL A 560 8.60 -2.73 52.48
CA VAL A 560 7.32 -2.35 51.83
C VAL A 560 6.30 -1.90 52.88
N ALA A 561 6.01 -2.70 53.88
CA ALA A 561 5.01 -2.40 54.94
C ALA A 561 5.33 -1.12 55.73
N ARG A 562 6.60 -0.71 55.86
CA ARG A 562 6.98 0.56 56.53
C ARG A 562 6.75 1.78 55.63
N ASN A 563 6.71 1.60 54.36
CA ASN A 563 6.56 2.65 53.34
C ASN A 563 5.18 2.65 52.64
N ASP A 564 4.28 1.81 53.09
CA ASP A 564 2.87 1.69 52.72
C ASP A 564 2.01 2.22 53.87
N ARG A 565 1.24 3.31 53.63
CA ARG A 565 0.44 3.98 54.70
C ARG A 565 -0.94 3.40 54.83
N ASP A 566 -1.56 2.99 53.77
CA ASP A 566 -2.93 2.53 53.70
C ASP A 566 -3.05 1.01 53.76
N GLY A 567 -1.95 0.29 53.62
CA GLY A 567 -1.87 -1.16 53.79
C GLY A 567 -2.35 -1.93 52.56
N ASN A 568 -2.33 -1.32 51.41
CA ASN A 568 -2.75 -1.96 50.13
C ASN A 568 -1.66 -2.80 49.45
N GLY A 569 -0.46 -2.82 50.02
CA GLY A 569 0.70 -3.55 49.51
C GLY A 569 1.50 -2.76 48.45
N VAL A 570 1.17 -1.48 48.25
CA VAL A 570 1.88 -0.57 47.33
C VAL A 570 2.60 0.51 48.14
N PRO A 571 3.93 0.59 48.08
CA PRO A 571 4.67 1.63 48.77
C PRO A 571 4.30 3.02 48.25
N ASP A 572 3.98 3.93 49.19
CA ASP A 572 3.63 5.33 48.92
C ASP A 572 4.59 6.35 49.57
N ARG A 573 5.81 5.90 49.96
CA ARG A 573 6.89 6.71 50.55
C ARG A 573 8.26 6.15 50.26
N ASN A 574 9.26 7.05 50.18
CA ASN A 574 10.67 6.68 50.03
C ASN A 574 10.90 5.65 48.92
N LEU A 575 10.24 5.83 47.78
CA LEU A 575 10.28 4.88 46.66
C LEU A 575 11.71 4.62 46.16
N GLU A 576 12.59 5.64 46.18
CA GLU A 576 14.01 5.49 45.89
C GLU A 576 14.66 4.32 46.65
N ARG A 577 14.39 4.27 47.99
CA ARG A 577 14.92 3.20 48.82
C ARG A 577 14.28 1.83 48.57
N VAL A 578 13.00 1.83 48.18
CA VAL A 578 12.33 0.58 47.81
C VAL A 578 12.91 0.02 46.51
N TYR A 579 13.09 0.89 45.52
CA TYR A 579 13.72 0.50 44.23
C TYR A 579 15.17 0.04 44.43
N ASP A 580 16.00 0.76 45.21
CA ASP A 580 17.36 0.33 45.49
C ASP A 580 17.43 -1.05 46.15
N ALA A 581 16.49 -1.36 47.03
CA ALA A 581 16.43 -2.64 47.69
C ALA A 581 15.90 -3.74 46.75
N LEU A 582 14.96 -3.42 45.85
CA LEU A 582 14.43 -4.32 44.83
C LEU A 582 15.49 -4.68 43.79
N LEU A 583 16.19 -3.69 43.23
CA LEU A 583 17.26 -3.89 42.27
C LEU A 583 18.45 -4.68 42.82
N ALA A 584 18.68 -4.58 44.13
CA ALA A 584 19.71 -5.39 44.82
C ALA A 584 19.22 -6.81 45.21
N SER A 585 17.95 -7.13 45.01
CA SER A 585 17.34 -8.43 45.29
C SER A 585 17.47 -9.41 44.10
N PRO A 586 17.16 -10.70 44.27
CA PRO A 586 17.08 -11.63 43.15
C PRO A 586 16.04 -11.26 42.06
N SER A 587 15.12 -10.36 42.34
CA SER A 587 14.15 -9.84 41.39
C SER A 587 14.61 -8.56 40.67
N GLY A 588 15.88 -8.15 40.82
CA GLY A 588 16.45 -6.95 40.21
C GLY A 588 16.34 -6.96 38.67
N ASP A 589 16.83 -8.01 38.03
CA ASP A 589 16.79 -8.16 36.55
C ASP A 589 15.34 -8.10 36.00
N ARG A 590 14.35 -8.56 36.80
CA ARG A 590 12.95 -8.47 36.45
C ARG A 590 12.40 -7.04 36.66
N ALA A 591 12.91 -6.31 37.65
CA ALA A 591 12.49 -4.94 37.89
C ALA A 591 12.98 -3.97 36.79
N GLU A 592 14.15 -4.20 36.22
CA GLU A 592 14.72 -3.42 35.11
C GLU A 592 13.86 -3.52 33.83
N ARG A 593 13.05 -4.56 33.68
CA ARG A 593 12.09 -4.67 32.56
C ARG A 593 10.88 -3.74 32.68
N TYR A 594 10.62 -3.17 33.86
CA TYR A 594 9.44 -2.32 34.10
C TYR A 594 9.77 -0.94 34.64
N LEU A 595 11.03 -0.64 34.92
CA LEU A 595 11.48 0.63 35.43
C LEU A 595 12.85 0.98 34.87
N THR A 596 12.97 2.13 34.20
CA THR A 596 14.24 2.61 33.64
C THR A 596 15.27 2.92 34.72
N GLU A 597 16.58 2.85 34.36
CA GLU A 597 17.69 3.18 35.27
C GLU A 597 17.59 4.59 35.86
N ASP A 598 17.13 5.56 35.08
CA ASP A 598 16.93 6.96 35.52
C ASP A 598 15.60 7.19 36.22
N ARG A 599 14.75 6.16 36.34
CA ARG A 599 13.45 6.16 37.00
C ARG A 599 12.49 7.23 36.49
N ARG A 600 12.52 7.49 35.17
CA ARG A 600 11.70 8.49 34.50
C ARG A 600 10.59 7.89 33.65
N SER A 601 10.66 6.63 33.36
CA SER A 601 9.62 5.90 32.66
C SER A 601 9.39 4.52 33.26
N THR A 602 8.21 3.99 33.02
CA THR A 602 7.79 2.64 33.40
C THR A 602 6.79 2.11 32.37
N GLN A 603 6.72 0.80 32.27
CA GLN A 603 5.69 0.16 31.48
C GLN A 603 4.76 -0.67 32.37
N VAL A 604 3.50 -0.75 31.97
CA VAL A 604 2.49 -1.63 32.56
C VAL A 604 1.92 -2.47 31.42
N VAL A 605 2.12 -3.78 31.49
CA VAL A 605 1.62 -4.74 30.52
C VAL A 605 0.32 -5.33 31.03
N TYR A 606 -0.73 -5.28 30.24
CA TYR A 606 -2.06 -5.80 30.53
C TYR A 606 -2.35 -6.99 29.63
N SER A 607 -2.81 -8.09 30.21
CA SER A 607 -3.38 -9.21 29.44
C SER A 607 -4.77 -8.84 28.93
N VAL A 608 -5.11 -9.24 27.71
CA VAL A 608 -6.39 -9.00 27.05
C VAL A 608 -7.23 -10.28 27.04
N GLU A 609 -8.55 -10.15 27.08
CA GLU A 609 -9.45 -11.30 26.88
C GLU A 609 -9.34 -11.82 25.45
N SER A 610 -9.09 -13.11 25.28
CA SER A 610 -8.78 -13.75 23.98
C SER A 610 -9.93 -13.71 22.94
N ASP A 611 -11.16 -13.37 23.35
CA ASP A 611 -12.31 -13.21 22.45
C ASP A 611 -12.69 -11.74 22.19
N ALA A 612 -11.93 -10.79 22.74
CA ALA A 612 -12.17 -9.38 22.56
C ALA A 612 -11.81 -8.89 21.15
N ALA A 613 -12.66 -8.06 20.56
CA ALA A 613 -12.38 -7.50 19.24
C ALA A 613 -11.25 -6.46 19.32
N GLN A 614 -10.26 -6.56 18.43
CA GLN A 614 -9.04 -5.74 18.48
C GLN A 614 -9.30 -4.23 18.45
N ASP A 615 -10.27 -3.77 17.68
CA ASP A 615 -10.69 -2.36 17.64
C ASP A 615 -11.26 -1.86 18.97
N VAL A 616 -11.99 -2.72 19.70
CA VAL A 616 -12.52 -2.41 21.02
C VAL A 616 -11.39 -2.39 22.03
N VAL A 617 -10.48 -3.38 21.99
CA VAL A 617 -9.28 -3.41 22.85
C VAL A 617 -8.47 -2.14 22.67
N ALA A 618 -8.21 -1.74 21.43
CA ALA A 618 -7.42 -0.55 21.13
C ALA A 618 -8.09 0.73 21.66
N ALA A 619 -9.39 0.88 21.44
CA ALA A 619 -10.14 2.05 21.92
C ALA A 619 -10.17 2.12 23.44
N GLU A 620 -10.53 1.03 24.12
CA GLU A 620 -10.62 0.96 25.58
C GLU A 620 -9.25 1.13 26.25
N SER A 621 -8.18 0.57 25.64
CA SER A 621 -6.82 0.73 26.15
C SER A 621 -6.31 2.18 26.05
N ARG A 622 -6.66 2.90 24.97
CA ARG A 622 -6.36 4.35 24.86
C ARG A 622 -7.13 5.16 25.93
N ASP A 623 -8.40 4.82 26.14
CA ASP A 623 -9.22 5.46 27.17
C ASP A 623 -8.69 5.13 28.59
N HIS A 624 -8.19 3.92 28.81
CA HIS A 624 -7.55 3.51 30.05
C HIS A 624 -6.24 4.26 30.30
N ALA A 625 -5.37 4.37 29.28
CA ALA A 625 -4.14 5.16 29.36
C ALA A 625 -4.42 6.64 29.71
N ALA A 626 -5.51 7.21 29.19
CA ALA A 626 -5.91 8.58 29.53
C ALA A 626 -6.31 8.79 31.00
N GLN A 627 -6.57 7.71 31.75
CA GLN A 627 -6.90 7.80 33.19
C GLN A 627 -5.65 7.89 34.09
N PHE A 628 -4.47 7.57 33.54
CA PHE A 628 -3.22 7.70 34.29
C PHE A 628 -2.92 9.15 34.64
N ARG A 629 -2.34 9.35 35.77
CA ARG A 629 -1.98 10.69 36.27
C ARG A 629 -0.79 11.30 35.52
N TYR A 630 0.12 10.46 35.12
CA TYR A 630 1.30 10.83 34.33
C TYR A 630 1.00 10.74 32.83
N ALA A 631 1.88 11.26 31.99
CA ALA A 631 1.75 11.07 30.56
C ALA A 631 1.83 9.57 30.28
N ALA A 632 0.78 9.02 29.68
CA ALA A 632 0.70 7.60 29.40
C ALA A 632 0.18 7.39 27.98
N THR A 633 0.78 6.45 27.28
CA THR A 633 0.43 6.10 25.90
C THR A 633 0.21 4.59 25.83
N ALA A 634 -0.96 4.18 25.36
CA ALA A 634 -1.22 2.77 25.06
C ALA A 634 -0.45 2.39 23.80
N THR A 635 0.24 1.24 23.82
CA THR A 635 1.04 0.70 22.73
C THR A 635 1.01 -0.83 22.71
N GLY A 636 1.72 -1.43 21.78
CA GLY A 636 1.72 -2.84 21.44
C GLY A 636 1.13 -3.07 20.06
N SER A 637 1.34 -4.26 19.49
CA SER A 637 0.95 -4.61 18.10
C SER A 637 -0.52 -4.29 17.80
N ILE A 638 -1.44 -4.67 18.67
CA ILE A 638 -2.89 -4.39 18.53
C ILE A 638 -3.17 -2.89 18.38
N ILE A 639 -2.56 -2.07 19.24
CA ILE A 639 -2.80 -0.63 19.25
C ILE A 639 -2.20 0.05 18.01
N VAL A 640 -1.01 -0.36 17.62
CA VAL A 640 -0.31 0.17 16.44
C VAL A 640 -1.07 -0.19 15.17
N PHE A 641 -1.46 -1.45 15.00
CA PHE A 641 -2.19 -1.91 13.82
C PHE A 641 -3.57 -1.27 13.70
N ASP A 642 -4.28 -1.10 14.83
CA ASP A 642 -5.55 -0.37 14.84
C ASP A 642 -5.37 1.10 14.45
N ALA A 643 -4.32 1.77 14.95
CA ALA A 643 -4.02 3.15 14.58
C ALA A 643 -3.71 3.28 13.07
N ILE A 644 -2.93 2.36 12.50
CA ILE A 644 -2.66 2.33 11.05
C ILE A 644 -3.96 2.11 10.27
N THR A 645 -4.81 1.18 10.72
CA THR A 645 -6.10 0.86 10.10
C THR A 645 -7.03 2.08 10.08
N GLU A 646 -7.11 2.83 11.16
CA GLU A 646 -7.88 4.08 11.26
C GLU A 646 -7.35 5.13 10.28
N ILE A 647 -6.03 5.33 10.21
CA ILE A 647 -5.39 6.27 9.27
C ILE A 647 -5.62 5.83 7.81
N ILE A 648 -5.59 4.53 7.51
CA ILE A 648 -5.91 4.00 6.17
C ILE A 648 -7.32 4.40 5.76
N LEU A 649 -8.30 4.19 6.62
CA LEU A 649 -9.70 4.53 6.35
C LEU A 649 -9.89 6.04 6.17
N GLU A 650 -9.35 6.84 7.08
CA GLU A 650 -9.43 8.31 7.00
C GLU A 650 -8.76 8.83 5.72
N SER A 651 -7.54 8.40 5.42
CA SER A 651 -6.79 8.76 4.21
C SER A 651 -7.53 8.37 2.93
N SER A 652 -8.20 7.19 2.93
CA SER A 652 -8.99 6.72 1.80
C SER A 652 -10.17 7.63 1.50
N LEU A 653 -10.94 7.97 2.54
CA LEU A 653 -12.11 8.84 2.43
C LEU A 653 -11.71 10.27 2.08
N GLN A 654 -10.66 10.79 2.71
CA GLN A 654 -10.11 12.11 2.42
C GLN A 654 -9.61 12.17 0.96
N GLY A 655 -8.83 11.18 0.52
CA GLY A 655 -8.33 11.07 -0.85
C GLY A 655 -9.47 11.00 -1.87
N LEU A 656 -10.49 10.17 -1.61
CA LEU A 656 -11.69 10.10 -2.46
C LEU A 656 -12.40 11.45 -2.56
N PHE A 657 -12.63 12.13 -1.43
CA PHE A 657 -13.30 13.43 -1.41
C PHE A 657 -12.50 14.48 -2.17
N LEU A 658 -11.18 14.59 -1.93
CA LEU A 658 -10.30 15.53 -2.64
C LEU A 658 -10.26 15.23 -4.14
N ALA A 659 -10.14 13.97 -4.54
CA ALA A 659 -10.16 13.56 -5.95
C ALA A 659 -11.46 13.97 -6.64
N LEU A 660 -12.62 13.68 -6.04
CA LEU A 660 -13.92 14.05 -6.57
C LEU A 660 -14.12 15.57 -6.63
N PHE A 661 -13.74 16.28 -5.57
CA PHE A 661 -13.88 17.73 -5.48
C PHE A 661 -13.02 18.46 -6.53
N PHE A 662 -11.72 18.18 -6.58
CA PHE A 662 -10.82 18.86 -7.53
C PHE A 662 -11.12 18.46 -8.97
N THR A 663 -11.43 17.20 -9.23
CA THR A 663 -11.81 16.72 -10.56
C THR A 663 -13.14 17.34 -11.00
N GLY A 664 -14.17 17.36 -10.15
CA GLY A 664 -15.45 17.97 -10.45
C GLY A 664 -15.36 19.47 -10.67
N ALA A 665 -14.68 20.19 -9.79
CA ALA A 665 -14.45 21.62 -9.92
C ALA A 665 -13.67 21.95 -11.20
N PHE A 666 -12.62 21.20 -11.49
CA PHE A 666 -11.82 21.39 -12.70
C PHE A 666 -12.66 21.17 -13.98
N LEU A 667 -13.45 20.10 -14.03
CA LEU A 667 -14.31 19.81 -15.18
C LEU A 667 -15.38 20.88 -15.38
N MET A 668 -15.98 21.37 -14.30
CA MET A 668 -16.94 22.49 -14.40
C MET A 668 -16.28 23.75 -14.97
N ILE A 669 -15.06 24.05 -14.52
CA ILE A 669 -14.28 25.19 -15.05
C ILE A 669 -13.92 24.94 -16.52
N ALA A 670 -13.40 23.75 -16.85
CA ALA A 670 -12.96 23.42 -18.19
C ALA A 670 -14.12 23.52 -19.20
N TYR A 671 -15.26 22.85 -18.93
CA TYR A 671 -16.44 22.94 -19.80
C TYR A 671 -17.10 24.34 -19.77
N GLY A 672 -17.01 25.06 -18.66
CA GLY A 672 -17.46 26.46 -18.57
C GLY A 672 -16.63 27.38 -19.45
N VAL A 673 -15.31 27.19 -19.48
CA VAL A 673 -14.38 28.04 -20.28
C VAL A 673 -14.41 27.67 -21.75
N LEU A 674 -14.37 26.37 -22.08
CA LEU A 674 -14.23 25.89 -23.45
C LEU A 674 -15.58 25.90 -24.18
N GLU A 675 -16.65 25.46 -23.52
CA GLU A 675 -17.96 25.22 -24.14
C GLU A 675 -19.06 26.16 -23.63
N SER A 676 -18.78 26.98 -22.62
CA SER A 676 -19.78 27.79 -21.90
C SER A 676 -20.92 26.94 -21.29
N LYS A 677 -20.62 25.68 -20.92
CA LYS A 677 -21.58 24.67 -20.45
C LYS A 677 -21.05 23.95 -19.17
N PRO A 678 -20.91 24.63 -18.03
CA PRO A 678 -20.29 24.07 -16.82
C PRO A 678 -21.00 22.83 -16.27
N LEU A 679 -22.30 22.67 -16.49
CA LEU A 679 -23.07 21.52 -16.04
C LEU A 679 -22.60 20.19 -16.68
N LEU A 680 -21.92 20.23 -17.83
CA LEU A 680 -21.30 19.03 -18.42
C LEU A 680 -20.21 18.46 -17.52
N GLY A 681 -19.54 19.28 -16.70
CA GLY A 681 -18.62 18.79 -15.68
C GLY A 681 -19.30 17.86 -14.67
N VAL A 682 -20.48 18.23 -14.18
CA VAL A 682 -21.27 17.40 -13.26
C VAL A 682 -21.71 16.10 -13.93
N VAL A 683 -22.16 16.17 -15.19
CA VAL A 683 -22.58 14.99 -15.98
C VAL A 683 -21.43 13.99 -16.11
N ASN A 684 -20.18 14.45 -16.23
CA ASN A 684 -19.03 13.56 -16.32
C ASN A 684 -18.66 12.89 -15.00
N VAL A 685 -18.90 13.51 -13.85
CA VAL A 685 -18.63 12.92 -12.53
C VAL A 685 -19.66 11.84 -12.17
N PHE A 686 -20.88 11.92 -12.69
CA PHE A 686 -21.98 11.00 -12.37
C PHE A 686 -21.62 9.51 -12.58
N PRO A 687 -21.09 9.06 -13.74
CA PRO A 687 -20.68 7.67 -13.93
C PRO A 687 -19.59 7.22 -12.93
N ILE A 688 -18.68 8.13 -12.57
CA ILE A 688 -17.56 7.80 -11.70
C ILE A 688 -18.00 7.48 -10.28
N LEU A 689 -18.96 8.23 -9.75
CA LEU A 689 -19.55 7.94 -8.44
C LEU A 689 -20.13 6.51 -8.38
N ILE A 690 -20.81 6.10 -9.44
CA ILE A 690 -21.34 4.73 -9.52
C ILE A 690 -20.23 3.70 -9.66
N SER A 691 -19.17 4.01 -10.43
CA SER A 691 -18.01 3.11 -10.59
C SER A 691 -17.29 2.87 -9.28
N VAL A 692 -17.01 3.94 -8.52
CA VAL A 692 -16.36 3.83 -7.20
C VAL A 692 -17.26 3.06 -6.23
N ALA A 693 -18.54 3.36 -6.18
CA ALA A 693 -19.49 2.62 -5.37
C ALA A 693 -19.55 1.12 -5.73
N SER A 694 -19.49 0.81 -7.03
CA SER A 694 -19.44 -0.58 -7.51
C SER A 694 -18.14 -1.27 -7.11
N LEU A 695 -17.02 -0.56 -7.14
CA LEU A 695 -15.73 -1.10 -6.70
C LEU A 695 -15.76 -1.49 -5.22
N VAL A 696 -16.18 -0.56 -4.34
CA VAL A 696 -16.25 -0.81 -2.89
C VAL A 696 -17.24 -1.95 -2.58
N GLY A 697 -18.40 -1.96 -3.23
CA GLY A 697 -19.35 -3.06 -3.07
C GLY A 697 -18.80 -4.42 -3.58
N THR A 698 -17.94 -4.40 -4.60
CA THR A 698 -17.26 -5.62 -5.09
C THR A 698 -16.17 -6.08 -4.14
N MET A 699 -15.42 -5.17 -3.50
CA MET A 699 -14.45 -5.51 -2.45
C MET A 699 -15.13 -6.34 -1.37
N ARG A 700 -16.23 -5.86 -0.82
CA ARG A 700 -17.01 -6.63 0.18
C ARG A 700 -17.54 -7.97 -0.36
N LEU A 701 -18.03 -7.99 -1.61
CA LEU A 701 -18.54 -9.23 -2.21
C LEU A 701 -17.47 -10.31 -2.35
N LEU A 702 -16.23 -9.92 -2.60
CA LEU A 702 -15.08 -10.82 -2.75
C LEU A 702 -14.33 -11.07 -1.44
N GLY A 703 -14.72 -10.43 -0.33
CA GLY A 703 -14.00 -10.51 0.95
C GLY A 703 -12.61 -9.85 0.90
N LEU A 704 -12.45 -8.81 0.06
CA LEU A 704 -11.18 -8.07 -0.07
C LEU A 704 -11.21 -6.85 0.85
N ALA A 705 -10.29 -6.81 1.81
CA ALA A 705 -10.19 -5.72 2.77
C ALA A 705 -9.65 -4.42 2.13
N LEU A 706 -9.99 -3.32 2.77
CA LEU A 706 -9.37 -2.02 2.51
C LEU A 706 -8.04 -1.96 3.29
N ASN A 707 -6.95 -2.24 2.61
CA ASN A 707 -5.60 -2.16 3.16
C ASN A 707 -4.85 -0.92 2.62
N ALA A 708 -3.62 -0.71 3.07
CA ALA A 708 -2.81 0.46 2.71
C ALA A 708 -2.68 0.71 1.20
N LEU A 709 -2.67 -0.32 0.37
CA LEU A 709 -2.56 -0.18 -1.08
C LEU A 709 -3.93 -0.05 -1.74
N THR A 710 -4.90 -0.92 -1.38
CA THR A 710 -6.25 -0.91 -1.98
C THR A 710 -7.04 0.35 -1.62
N ALA A 711 -6.76 0.97 -0.49
CA ALA A 711 -7.29 2.26 -0.05
C ALA A 711 -7.10 3.38 -1.10
N THR A 712 -5.96 3.39 -1.76
CA THR A 712 -5.63 4.39 -2.79
C THR A 712 -6.51 4.26 -4.04
N LEU A 713 -7.10 3.08 -4.27
CA LEU A 713 -7.93 2.80 -5.46
C LEU A 713 -9.17 3.67 -5.54
N LEU A 714 -9.69 4.16 -4.40
CA LEU A 714 -10.88 5.01 -4.38
C LEU A 714 -10.61 6.33 -5.11
N SER A 715 -9.49 6.98 -4.82
CA SER A 715 -9.07 8.24 -5.46
C SER A 715 -8.51 8.01 -6.88
N ILE A 716 -7.70 6.97 -7.07
CA ILE A 716 -7.13 6.59 -8.36
C ILE A 716 -8.23 6.21 -9.35
N GLY A 717 -9.24 5.47 -8.90
CA GLY A 717 -10.40 5.11 -9.70
C GLY A 717 -11.17 6.32 -10.22
N VAL A 718 -11.26 7.41 -9.45
CA VAL A 718 -11.78 8.69 -9.93
C VAL A 718 -10.91 9.25 -11.05
N GLY A 719 -9.59 9.30 -10.84
CA GLY A 719 -8.64 9.89 -11.80
C GLY A 719 -8.61 9.19 -13.15
N LEU A 720 -8.55 7.87 -13.16
CA LEU A 720 -8.50 7.06 -14.39
C LEU A 720 -9.87 6.88 -15.03
N GLY A 721 -10.88 6.67 -14.21
CA GLY A 721 -12.23 6.39 -14.71
C GLY A 721 -12.85 7.55 -15.49
N ILE A 722 -12.51 8.77 -15.13
CA ILE A 722 -13.05 9.97 -15.77
C ILE A 722 -12.67 10.09 -17.25
N ALA A 723 -11.57 9.48 -17.68
CA ALA A 723 -11.10 9.54 -19.05
C ALA A 723 -12.19 9.07 -20.04
N TYR A 724 -12.88 7.99 -19.75
CA TYR A 724 -13.96 7.46 -20.60
C TYR A 724 -15.13 8.43 -20.75
N SER A 725 -15.57 9.02 -19.64
CA SER A 725 -16.67 9.99 -19.66
C SER A 725 -16.28 11.28 -20.38
N VAL A 726 -15.06 11.78 -20.19
CA VAL A 726 -14.55 12.97 -20.87
C VAL A 726 -14.47 12.77 -22.38
N HIS A 727 -13.91 11.63 -22.85
CA HIS A 727 -13.83 11.35 -24.29
C HIS A 727 -15.21 11.22 -24.95
N ILE A 728 -16.17 10.55 -24.30
CA ILE A 728 -17.54 10.45 -24.80
C ILE A 728 -18.17 11.84 -24.85
N THR A 729 -18.07 12.62 -23.78
CA THR A 729 -18.69 13.94 -23.70
C THR A 729 -18.04 14.95 -24.66
N ALA A 730 -16.71 14.96 -24.80
CA ALA A 730 -16.04 15.84 -25.76
C ALA A 730 -16.49 15.55 -27.20
N ARG A 731 -16.56 14.27 -27.59
CA ARG A 731 -17.06 13.89 -28.91
C ARG A 731 -18.54 14.20 -29.09
N PHE A 732 -19.35 14.00 -28.03
CA PHE A 732 -20.77 14.38 -28.07
C PHE A 732 -20.96 15.88 -28.31
N VAL A 733 -20.20 16.75 -27.66
CA VAL A 733 -20.28 18.21 -27.84
C VAL A 733 -19.96 18.60 -29.28
N ASP A 734 -18.92 18.01 -29.90
CA ASP A 734 -18.56 18.22 -31.31
C ASP A 734 -19.69 17.81 -32.26
N GLU A 735 -20.28 16.63 -32.07
CA GLU A 735 -21.33 16.12 -32.93
C GLU A 735 -22.66 16.87 -32.71
N TYR A 736 -22.97 17.23 -31.46
CA TYR A 736 -24.14 18.03 -31.11
C TYR A 736 -24.13 19.42 -31.71
N GLY A 737 -22.95 20.07 -31.72
CA GLY A 737 -22.76 21.38 -32.40
C GLY A 737 -22.99 21.34 -33.91
N ARG A 738 -22.86 20.16 -34.55
CA ARG A 738 -23.06 20.00 -36.00
C ARG A 738 -24.49 19.57 -36.36
N ARG A 739 -25.21 18.87 -35.48
CA ARG A 739 -26.46 18.17 -35.80
C ARG A 739 -27.68 18.74 -35.06
N GLU A 740 -27.48 19.44 -33.97
CA GLU A 740 -28.51 20.01 -33.07
C GLU A 740 -29.51 18.93 -32.55
N ASP A 741 -29.18 17.62 -32.64
CA ASP A 741 -29.98 16.50 -32.18
C ASP A 741 -29.13 15.62 -31.27
N ALA A 742 -29.47 15.56 -29.97
CA ALA A 742 -28.70 14.84 -28.97
C ALA A 742 -28.64 13.33 -29.23
N LEU A 743 -29.77 12.70 -29.64
CA LEU A 743 -29.77 11.25 -29.89
C LEU A 743 -28.87 10.87 -31.06
N ALA A 744 -28.93 11.62 -32.17
CA ALA A 744 -28.08 11.41 -33.32
C ALA A 744 -26.61 11.64 -32.96
N ALA A 745 -26.31 12.69 -32.18
CA ALA A 745 -24.95 12.99 -31.70
C ALA A 745 -24.41 11.86 -30.80
N ILE A 746 -25.22 11.37 -29.83
CA ILE A 746 -24.81 10.26 -28.93
C ILE A 746 -24.57 8.96 -29.72
N ARG A 747 -25.47 8.62 -30.69
CA ARG A 747 -25.25 7.43 -31.54
C ARG A 747 -23.94 7.49 -32.30
N THR A 748 -23.67 8.62 -32.96
CA THR A 748 -22.41 8.81 -33.72
C THR A 748 -21.20 8.76 -32.80
N THR A 749 -21.32 9.35 -31.59
CA THR A 749 -20.25 9.30 -30.59
C THR A 749 -19.94 7.87 -30.17
N LEU A 750 -20.95 7.08 -29.78
CA LEU A 750 -20.73 5.71 -29.31
C LEU A 750 -20.28 4.77 -30.43
N THR A 751 -20.79 4.92 -31.65
CA THR A 751 -20.36 4.07 -32.78
C THR A 751 -18.96 4.45 -33.28
N GLY A 752 -18.58 5.72 -33.28
CA GLY A 752 -17.30 6.20 -33.78
C GLY A 752 -16.16 6.07 -32.77
N THR A 753 -16.44 6.33 -31.47
CA THR A 753 -15.39 6.40 -30.43
C THR A 753 -15.39 5.16 -29.53
N GLY A 754 -16.54 4.49 -29.38
CA GLY A 754 -16.72 3.41 -28.41
C GLY A 754 -15.80 2.21 -28.63
N GLY A 755 -15.46 1.90 -29.89
CA GLY A 755 -14.51 0.83 -30.22
C GLY A 755 -13.09 1.12 -29.75
N ALA A 756 -12.63 2.36 -29.92
CA ALA A 756 -11.32 2.79 -29.43
C ALA A 756 -11.27 2.80 -27.90
N LEU A 757 -12.34 3.30 -27.26
CA LEU A 757 -12.45 3.31 -25.79
C LEU A 757 -12.52 1.90 -25.19
N ALA A 758 -13.21 0.96 -25.84
CA ALA A 758 -13.23 -0.43 -25.40
C ALA A 758 -11.84 -1.09 -25.53
N GLY A 759 -11.11 -0.76 -26.60
CA GLY A 759 -9.73 -1.18 -26.76
C GLY A 759 -8.82 -0.62 -25.68
N SER A 760 -8.94 0.66 -25.37
CA SER A 760 -8.25 1.34 -24.26
C SER A 760 -8.57 0.71 -22.92
N MET A 761 -9.87 0.47 -22.63
CA MET A 761 -10.29 -0.23 -21.42
C MET A 761 -9.62 -1.60 -21.29
N LEU A 762 -9.68 -2.42 -22.35
CA LEU A 762 -9.07 -3.76 -22.31
C LEU A 762 -7.56 -3.70 -22.05
N THR A 763 -6.85 -2.76 -22.66
CA THR A 763 -5.41 -2.58 -22.47
C THR A 763 -5.09 -2.18 -21.05
N THR A 764 -5.80 -1.18 -20.54
CA THR A 764 -5.55 -0.64 -19.19
C THR A 764 -6.00 -1.64 -18.13
N SER A 765 -7.19 -2.24 -18.29
CA SER A 765 -7.71 -3.23 -17.33
C SER A 765 -6.86 -4.50 -17.28
N LEU A 766 -6.44 -5.04 -18.44
CA LEU A 766 -5.57 -6.23 -18.48
C LEU A 766 -4.12 -5.89 -18.09
N GLY A 767 -3.63 -4.71 -18.48
CA GLY A 767 -2.28 -4.28 -18.15
C GLY A 767 -2.11 -4.09 -16.62
N THR A 768 -3.01 -3.37 -15.97
CA THR A 768 -3.00 -3.20 -14.51
C THR A 768 -3.45 -4.47 -13.78
N GLY A 769 -4.42 -5.20 -14.35
CA GLY A 769 -4.89 -6.47 -13.83
C GLY A 769 -3.82 -7.59 -13.84
N ALA A 770 -2.76 -7.46 -14.65
CA ALA A 770 -1.64 -8.39 -14.62
C ALA A 770 -0.89 -8.37 -13.26
N LEU A 771 -1.02 -7.30 -12.49
CA LEU A 771 -0.55 -7.26 -11.09
C LEU A 771 -1.25 -8.29 -10.19
N ALA A 772 -2.42 -8.81 -10.58
CA ALA A 772 -3.05 -9.94 -9.89
C ALA A 772 -2.18 -11.22 -9.89
N LEU A 773 -1.14 -11.23 -10.70
CA LEU A 773 -0.11 -12.28 -10.74
C LEU A 773 1.14 -11.88 -9.94
N ALA A 774 1.11 -10.85 -9.13
CA ALA A 774 2.18 -10.54 -8.20
C ALA A 774 2.26 -11.60 -7.09
N ILE A 775 3.42 -11.73 -6.48
CA ILE A 775 3.68 -12.76 -5.48
C ILE A 775 2.90 -12.44 -4.20
N THR A 776 2.91 -11.18 -3.77
CA THR A 776 2.25 -10.79 -2.52
C THR A 776 0.75 -10.54 -2.68
N PRO A 777 -0.07 -10.96 -1.70
CA PRO A 777 -1.52 -10.78 -1.73
C PRO A 777 -1.94 -9.31 -1.90
N VAL A 778 -1.27 -8.39 -1.22
CA VAL A 778 -1.59 -6.95 -1.24
C VAL A 778 -1.48 -6.36 -2.64
N LEU A 779 -0.43 -6.71 -3.38
CA LEU A 779 -0.22 -6.22 -4.74
C LEU A 779 -1.13 -6.93 -5.74
N GLY A 780 -1.40 -8.22 -5.51
CA GLY A 780 -2.34 -9.02 -6.30
C GLY A 780 -3.77 -8.48 -6.22
N ASN A 781 -4.26 -8.21 -5.02
CA ASN A 781 -5.57 -7.60 -4.77
C ASN A 781 -5.69 -6.21 -5.38
N PHE A 782 -4.65 -5.38 -5.24
CA PHE A 782 -4.58 -4.08 -5.89
C PHE A 782 -4.73 -4.20 -7.42
N GLY A 783 -3.99 -5.11 -8.06
CA GLY A 783 -4.05 -5.31 -9.50
C GLY A 783 -5.42 -5.75 -9.98
N LEU A 784 -6.05 -6.71 -9.30
CA LEU A 784 -7.39 -7.19 -9.60
C LEU A 784 -8.42 -6.04 -9.51
N LEU A 785 -8.43 -5.33 -8.40
CA LEU A 785 -9.37 -4.24 -8.13
C LEU A 785 -9.15 -3.06 -9.09
N MET A 786 -7.89 -2.75 -9.42
CA MET A 786 -7.56 -1.71 -10.39
C MET A 786 -8.09 -2.06 -11.78
N GLY A 787 -7.87 -3.30 -12.24
CA GLY A 787 -8.42 -3.79 -13.50
C GLY A 787 -9.94 -3.70 -13.54
N LEU A 788 -10.63 -4.09 -12.46
CA LEU A 788 -12.09 -3.99 -12.32
C LEU A 788 -12.56 -2.52 -12.28
N SER A 789 -11.87 -1.63 -11.58
CA SER A 789 -12.19 -0.19 -11.51
C SER A 789 -12.21 0.45 -12.89
N VAL A 790 -11.22 0.15 -13.72
CA VAL A 790 -11.13 0.63 -15.11
C VAL A 790 -12.29 0.06 -15.96
N ALA A 791 -12.57 -1.24 -15.82
CA ALA A 791 -13.66 -1.90 -16.54
C ALA A 791 -15.04 -1.31 -16.15
N TYR A 792 -15.29 -1.13 -14.86
CA TYR A 792 -16.52 -0.49 -14.36
C TYR A 792 -16.66 0.93 -14.89
N SER A 793 -15.60 1.72 -14.86
CA SER A 793 -15.61 3.10 -15.33
C SER A 793 -16.01 3.21 -16.80
N PHE A 794 -15.52 2.31 -17.66
CA PHE A 794 -15.91 2.25 -19.06
C PHE A 794 -17.38 1.82 -19.21
N VAL A 795 -17.76 0.67 -18.64
CA VAL A 795 -19.11 0.10 -18.78
C VAL A 795 -20.16 1.08 -18.26
N ILE A 796 -19.94 1.63 -17.07
CA ILE A 796 -20.88 2.57 -16.45
C ILE A 796 -20.95 3.88 -17.25
N SER A 797 -19.82 4.38 -17.78
CA SER A 797 -19.83 5.58 -18.63
C SER A 797 -20.65 5.38 -19.91
N VAL A 798 -20.52 4.23 -20.57
CA VAL A 798 -21.30 3.89 -21.77
C VAL A 798 -22.81 3.79 -21.46
N VAL A 799 -23.20 3.30 -20.29
CA VAL A 799 -24.61 3.15 -19.89
C VAL A 799 -25.20 4.45 -19.34
N ALA A 800 -24.42 5.18 -18.52
CA ALA A 800 -24.91 6.32 -17.75
C ALA A 800 -24.90 7.66 -18.51
N LEU A 801 -23.89 7.86 -19.40
CA LEU A 801 -23.79 9.15 -20.11
C LEU A 801 -24.89 9.40 -21.11
N PRO A 802 -25.35 8.45 -21.95
CA PRO A 802 -26.47 8.71 -22.87
C PRO A 802 -27.70 9.31 -22.20
N PRO A 803 -28.31 8.71 -21.18
CA PRO A 803 -29.44 9.29 -20.51
C PRO A 803 -29.12 10.60 -19.78
N ALA A 804 -27.92 10.74 -19.20
CA ALA A 804 -27.54 11.96 -18.52
C ALA A 804 -27.35 13.15 -19.48
N LEU A 805 -26.78 12.94 -20.67
CA LEU A 805 -26.62 13.95 -21.72
C LEU A 805 -27.97 14.37 -22.32
N ILE A 806 -28.91 13.44 -22.52
CA ILE A 806 -30.27 13.75 -22.97
C ILE A 806 -31.02 14.59 -21.92
N LEU A 807 -30.87 14.27 -20.64
CA LEU A 807 -31.46 15.07 -19.57
C LEU A 807 -30.83 16.47 -19.50
N TRP A 808 -29.51 16.54 -19.67
CA TRP A 808 -28.79 17.81 -19.73
C TRP A 808 -29.30 18.70 -20.89
N GLU A 809 -29.52 18.16 -22.10
CA GLU A 809 -30.08 18.87 -23.23
C GLU A 809 -31.46 19.45 -22.87
N ARG A 810 -32.36 18.59 -22.34
CA ARG A 810 -33.73 19.02 -21.96
C ARG A 810 -33.75 20.14 -20.93
N VAL A 811 -32.79 20.16 -20.00
CA VAL A 811 -32.63 21.24 -19.00
C VAL A 811 -32.09 22.50 -19.66
N SER A 812 -31.04 22.40 -20.48
CA SER A 812 -30.45 23.54 -21.18
C SER A 812 -31.40 24.23 -22.13
N GLU A 813 -32.24 23.48 -22.85
CA GLU A 813 -33.30 24.07 -23.70
C GLU A 813 -34.39 24.80 -22.89
N ARG A 814 -34.77 24.24 -21.72
CA ARG A 814 -35.72 24.94 -20.83
C ARG A 814 -35.17 26.26 -20.32
N GLU A 815 -33.90 26.30 -19.93
CA GLU A 815 -33.23 27.53 -19.51
C GLU A 815 -33.17 28.56 -20.65
N ALA A 816 -32.79 28.16 -21.86
CA ALA A 816 -32.72 29.01 -23.03
C ALA A 816 -34.11 29.61 -23.37
N ARG A 817 -35.19 28.79 -23.31
CA ARG A 817 -36.57 29.24 -23.50
C ARG A 817 -37.03 30.19 -22.39
N ALA A 818 -36.64 29.95 -21.13
CA ALA A 818 -36.96 30.84 -20.01
C ALA A 818 -36.25 32.21 -20.12
N VAL A 819 -34.99 32.22 -20.46
CA VAL A 819 -34.21 33.46 -20.70
C VAL A 819 -34.80 34.27 -21.87
N THR A 820 -35.19 33.60 -22.97
CA THR A 820 -35.82 34.23 -24.13
C THR A 820 -37.20 34.77 -23.78
N ALA A 821 -37.97 34.08 -22.95
CA ALA A 821 -39.26 34.54 -22.47
C ALA A 821 -39.14 35.77 -21.53
N LEU A 822 -38.13 35.76 -20.64
CA LEU A 822 -37.84 36.92 -19.80
C LEU A 822 -37.33 38.12 -20.60
N GLY A 823 -36.48 37.91 -21.60
CA GLY A 823 -36.03 38.96 -22.51
C GLY A 823 -37.17 39.54 -23.33
N ARG A 824 -38.14 38.73 -23.79
CA ARG A 824 -39.37 39.21 -24.45
C ARG A 824 -40.29 39.99 -23.50
N ARG A 825 -40.38 39.58 -22.23
CA ARG A 825 -41.17 40.32 -21.21
C ARG A 825 -40.50 41.68 -20.91
N ALA A 826 -39.17 41.68 -20.72
CA ALA A 826 -38.41 42.94 -20.49
C ALA A 826 -38.59 43.93 -21.65
N ARG A 827 -38.49 43.47 -22.91
CA ARG A 827 -38.71 44.33 -24.09
C ARG A 827 -40.15 44.83 -24.20
N ARG A 828 -41.19 44.08 -23.74
CA ARG A 828 -42.57 44.54 -23.69
C ARG A 828 -42.81 45.56 -22.59
N VAL A 829 -42.09 45.53 -21.49
CA VAL A 829 -42.14 46.50 -20.40
C VAL A 829 -41.45 47.82 -20.83
N THR A 830 -40.26 47.73 -21.44
CA THR A 830 -39.52 48.93 -21.92
C THR A 830 -40.11 49.54 -23.17
N GLY A 831 -40.79 48.75 -24.04
CA GLY A 831 -41.50 49.31 -25.25
C GLY A 831 -42.86 49.96 -24.95
N ARG A 832 -43.39 49.86 -23.73
CA ARG A 832 -44.63 50.55 -23.31
C ARG A 832 -44.38 51.97 -22.79
N GLU A 833 -43.13 52.29 -22.41
CA GLU A 833 -42.79 53.65 -21.97
C GLU A 833 -42.43 54.59 -23.10
N SER A 834 -42.23 54.15 -24.35
CA SER A 834 -41.92 54.96 -25.52
C SER A 834 -43.13 55.29 -26.43
N SER A 835 -44.35 54.85 -26.09
CA SER A 835 -45.57 55.15 -26.90
C SER A 835 -46.61 56.05 -26.17
N GLY A 836 -46.19 56.81 -25.15
CA GLY A 836 -47.01 57.68 -24.35
C GLY A 836 -46.49 59.13 -24.33
N GLY A 837 -46.21 59.71 -25.50
CA GLY A 837 -45.74 61.09 -25.58
C GLY A 837 -45.91 61.63 -26.99
N GLU A 838 -47.20 61.94 -27.39
CA GLU A 838 -47.63 62.97 -28.33
C GLU A 838 -49.00 63.50 -27.90
#